data_8d0694c81a6c4ddf8036970346a3c005
#
_entry.id   8d0694c81a6c4ddf8036970346a3c005
#
_cell.length_a   1.000
_cell.length_b   1.000
_cell.length_c   1.000
_cell.angle_alpha   90.00
_cell.angle_beta   90.00
_cell.angle_gamma   90.00
#
_symmetry.space_group_name_H-M   'P 1'
#
loop_
_entity.id
_entity.type
_entity.pdbx_description
1 polymer ?
#
loop_
_entity_poly.entity_id
_entity_poly.type
_entity_poly.pdbx_seq_one_letter_code
_entity_poly.pdbx_strand_id
1 'polypeptide(L)'
;MSLVYGVNTITALFLLGACIVVDRKKEIWLLLLFISVFISNLGYFLLSVSKTLDFALRSNRIAYSGTVFLPFFMFMIILNLCGVRYRKKFPAVLCMISLVVLVIAASPGYLTVYYRNVSLEIVDGTSILIREYGPLHNLYYIYLFLYFSAMLAVIAYSILRKKMTARIHGILLLSMVFIDIVVWLAEQFLPHRFEFLSIAYILSESLVFILYGIFQKYNMKRRIICVWTLVFSGVGIAMACKFMPPENPEYYFFSLVRSFIYMGMYYAWGRIVCHGIIQKATRRCLGGVSVLLVFWIAVSTCKHLIFKNNVTIVRYLWYSYYIPQILMTVLSLNIAVMAGKGENVRLGKWGMARLGVGIALILLVLTNDLHQMVFSFPEGVPWTNAACTHEIWYYLIMALIVLCAIAVLSLVAYKCRIPGRKKFSLLPFMCVIFLITYVFLYFVEGSFVRRYLSDMTASGCLIVASLFELVIESGLFQTNVGYDNLFQSASLAVQITDRQHQVRYKSERARTVSEEILEQADISPVMLDQSVRLSGAAIHGGHIYWQEDVSRLLAMQRELEMTQEELCDTGDVLKAVAEQKAYRIHLEEENRLYDLVEAQTAPQVAALRELTTQLGQAEDLDKAKRLLGKIVIVGTYIKRRSNLIFVAGQDQSIRTEELRLSMKESAENLKLYGVQCSVQILGFERLLTETVNIAYDLFEAVVEMGIDTISSILFRMEMEGSGLFLTICADCMEDLTALKVSFPEIAASQDEDGLWYLSRIFEQGGIGQ
;
A
#
# COMPACT_ATOMS: atom_id res chain seq x y z
N MET A 1 7.55 8.71 30.88
CA MET A 1 7.02 7.38 30.51
C MET A 1 5.68 7.43 29.77
N SER A 2 4.66 8.18 30.17
CA SER A 2 3.36 8.28 29.46
C SER A 2 3.51 8.68 27.98
N LEU A 3 4.45 9.59 27.66
CA LEU A 3 4.77 9.94 26.25
C LEU A 3 5.29 8.74 25.44
N VAL A 4 6.02 7.83 26.05
CA VAL A 4 6.52 6.60 25.38
C VAL A 4 5.33 5.77 24.91
N TYR A 5 4.40 5.48 25.79
CA TYR A 5 3.19 4.72 25.46
C TYR A 5 2.28 5.46 24.46
N GLY A 6 2.22 6.80 24.55
CA GLY A 6 1.50 7.63 23.60
C GLY A 6 2.06 7.51 22.18
N VAL A 7 3.38 7.60 22.02
CA VAL A 7 4.06 7.44 20.73
C VAL A 7 3.89 6.01 20.21
N ASN A 8 4.00 5.00 21.08
CA ASN A 8 3.77 3.60 20.70
C ASN A 8 2.33 3.40 20.17
N THR A 9 1.34 3.97 20.85
CA THR A 9 -0.07 3.88 20.43
C THR A 9 -0.30 4.53 19.06
N ILE A 10 0.28 5.72 18.83
CA ILE A 10 0.20 6.41 17.53
C ILE A 10 0.88 5.58 16.44
N THR A 11 2.05 5.01 16.73
CA THR A 11 2.79 4.15 15.79
C THR A 11 1.99 2.90 15.43
N ALA A 12 1.39 2.22 16.40
CA ALA A 12 0.52 1.06 16.18
C ALA A 12 -0.72 1.42 15.36
N LEU A 13 -1.37 2.57 15.64
CA LEU A 13 -2.50 3.06 14.85
C LEU A 13 -2.10 3.34 13.39
N PHE A 14 -0.94 3.94 13.19
CA PHE A 14 -0.41 4.20 11.86
C PHE A 14 -0.14 2.89 11.08
N LEU A 15 0.47 1.91 11.73
CA LEU A 15 0.70 0.57 11.16
C LEU A 15 -0.61 -0.14 10.80
N LEU A 16 -1.62 -0.07 11.67
CA LEU A 16 -2.96 -0.59 11.39
C LEU A 16 -3.58 0.07 10.16
N GLY A 17 -3.51 1.41 10.06
CA GLY A 17 -3.99 2.16 8.89
C GLY A 17 -3.27 1.74 7.60
N ALA A 18 -1.94 1.59 7.67
CA ALA A 18 -1.14 1.12 6.54
C ALA A 18 -1.50 -0.31 6.12
N CYS A 19 -1.74 -1.20 7.09
CA CYS A 19 -2.19 -2.57 6.84
C CYS A 19 -3.51 -2.59 6.06
N ILE A 20 -4.50 -1.80 6.48
CA ILE A 20 -5.81 -1.71 5.81
C ILE A 20 -5.67 -1.22 4.36
N VAL A 21 -4.78 -0.25 4.10
CA VAL A 21 -4.56 0.31 2.75
C VAL A 21 -3.81 -0.67 1.85
N VAL A 22 -2.84 -1.40 2.40
CA VAL A 22 -1.95 -2.29 1.63
C VAL A 22 -2.59 -3.65 1.37
N ASP A 23 -3.31 -4.22 2.34
CA ASP A 23 -3.86 -5.57 2.24
C ASP A 23 -5.19 -5.63 1.48
N ARG A 24 -5.13 -5.95 0.18
CA ARG A 24 -6.33 -6.19 -0.66
C ARG A 24 -6.98 -7.55 -0.44
N LYS A 25 -6.21 -8.56 -0.04
CA LYS A 25 -6.73 -9.92 0.14
C LYS A 25 -7.48 -10.08 1.46
N LYS A 26 -7.47 -9.03 2.30
CA LYS A 26 -8.13 -8.99 3.61
C LYS A 26 -7.79 -10.25 4.44
N GLU A 27 -6.49 -10.49 4.60
CA GLU A 27 -6.03 -11.55 5.51
C GLU A 27 -6.47 -11.22 6.93
N ILE A 28 -7.55 -11.86 7.34
CA ILE A 28 -8.23 -11.54 8.59
C ILE A 28 -7.30 -11.64 9.81
N TRP A 29 -6.38 -12.60 9.81
CA TRP A 29 -5.44 -12.80 10.93
C TRP A 29 -4.43 -11.67 11.03
N LEU A 30 -3.98 -11.14 9.89
CA LEU A 30 -3.09 -9.99 9.84
C LEU A 30 -3.79 -8.76 10.41
N LEU A 31 -5.00 -8.46 9.96
CA LEU A 31 -5.78 -7.34 10.46
C LEU A 31 -6.06 -7.45 11.96
N LEU A 32 -6.43 -8.65 12.44
CA LEU A 32 -6.69 -8.90 13.85
C LEU A 32 -5.42 -8.75 14.71
N LEU A 33 -4.25 -9.15 14.19
CA LEU A 33 -2.97 -8.91 14.86
C LEU A 33 -2.74 -7.40 15.08
N PHE A 34 -2.88 -6.60 14.01
CA PHE A 34 -2.65 -5.14 14.07
C PHE A 34 -3.66 -4.44 14.99
N ILE A 35 -4.92 -4.87 14.98
CA ILE A 35 -5.92 -4.38 15.94
C ILE A 35 -5.52 -4.73 17.38
N SER A 36 -5.02 -5.93 17.63
CA SER A 36 -4.60 -6.37 18.97
C SER A 36 -3.40 -5.59 19.50
N VAL A 37 -2.40 -5.32 18.66
CA VAL A 37 -1.23 -4.50 19.02
C VAL A 37 -1.68 -3.06 19.34
N PHE A 38 -2.57 -2.48 18.54
CA PHE A 38 -3.12 -1.15 18.80
C PHE A 38 -3.89 -1.11 20.13
N ILE A 39 -4.80 -2.06 20.38
CA ILE A 39 -5.59 -2.12 21.62
C ILE A 39 -4.69 -2.30 22.83
N SER A 40 -3.67 -3.15 22.74
CA SER A 40 -2.69 -3.36 23.80
C SER A 40 -1.95 -2.07 24.15
N ASN A 41 -1.38 -1.39 23.15
CA ASN A 41 -0.65 -0.13 23.38
C ASN A 41 -1.55 0.99 23.87
N LEU A 42 -2.79 1.07 23.38
CA LEU A 42 -3.81 2.00 23.88
C LEU A 42 -4.11 1.74 25.36
N GLY A 43 -4.26 0.49 25.78
CA GLY A 43 -4.46 0.11 27.16
C GLY A 43 -3.29 0.52 28.06
N TYR A 44 -2.05 0.30 27.65
CA TYR A 44 -0.87 0.76 28.38
C TYR A 44 -0.77 2.29 28.45
N PHE A 45 -1.13 2.99 27.39
CA PHE A 45 -1.18 4.45 27.39
C PHE A 45 -2.23 4.96 28.39
N LEU A 46 -3.46 4.44 28.34
CA LEU A 46 -4.52 4.81 29.27
C LEU A 46 -4.14 4.49 30.72
N LEU A 47 -3.46 3.35 30.95
CA LEU A 47 -2.92 3.01 32.27
C LEU A 47 -1.91 4.05 32.74
N SER A 48 -0.99 4.47 31.89
CA SER A 48 0.07 5.40 32.23
C SER A 48 -0.41 6.81 32.63
N VAL A 49 -1.60 7.20 32.16
CA VAL A 49 -2.24 8.50 32.49
C VAL A 49 -3.36 8.40 33.53
N SER A 50 -3.57 7.21 34.10
CA SER A 50 -4.63 6.93 35.08
C SER A 50 -4.37 7.67 36.39
N LYS A 51 -5.39 8.33 36.94
CA LYS A 51 -5.28 9.00 38.26
C LYS A 51 -5.94 8.21 39.40
N THR A 52 -6.73 7.20 39.06
CA THR A 52 -7.46 6.37 40.02
C THR A 52 -7.20 4.89 39.77
N LEU A 53 -7.21 4.10 40.84
CA LEU A 53 -7.01 2.68 40.77
C LEU A 53 -8.07 1.97 39.88
N ASP A 54 -9.33 2.41 39.95
CA ASP A 54 -10.41 1.83 39.14
C ASP A 54 -10.18 2.08 37.63
N PHE A 55 -9.80 3.31 37.27
CA PHE A 55 -9.48 3.62 35.87
C PHE A 55 -8.23 2.87 35.40
N ALA A 56 -7.22 2.73 36.26
CA ALA A 56 -6.02 1.94 35.98
C ALA A 56 -6.34 0.46 35.73
N LEU A 57 -7.23 -0.14 36.56
CA LEU A 57 -7.67 -1.52 36.35
C LEU A 57 -8.47 -1.71 35.07
N ARG A 58 -9.35 -0.76 34.71
CA ARG A 58 -10.08 -0.77 33.43
C ARG A 58 -9.10 -0.68 32.26
N SER A 59 -8.13 0.22 32.32
CA SER A 59 -7.09 0.39 31.31
C SER A 59 -6.24 -0.87 31.14
N ASN A 60 -5.87 -1.50 32.26
CA ASN A 60 -5.15 -2.77 32.27
C ASN A 60 -5.96 -3.91 31.59
N ARG A 61 -7.28 -3.96 31.78
CA ARG A 61 -8.16 -4.90 31.08
C ARG A 61 -8.18 -4.67 29.57
N ILE A 62 -8.18 -3.39 29.15
CA ILE A 62 -8.04 -3.04 27.73
C ILE A 62 -6.70 -3.54 27.20
N ALA A 63 -5.59 -3.32 27.91
CA ALA A 63 -4.30 -3.84 27.51
C ALA A 63 -4.31 -5.37 27.33
N TYR A 64 -4.84 -6.11 28.32
CA TYR A 64 -4.95 -7.57 28.24
C TYR A 64 -5.87 -8.05 27.12
N SER A 65 -6.92 -7.29 26.77
CA SER A 65 -7.77 -7.64 25.62
C SER A 65 -7.01 -7.65 24.29
N GLY A 66 -5.95 -6.87 24.18
CA GLY A 66 -5.01 -6.95 23.05
C GLY A 66 -3.96 -8.04 23.22
N THR A 67 -3.19 -8.01 24.35
CA THR A 67 -2.02 -8.86 24.55
C THR A 67 -2.34 -10.36 24.57
N VAL A 68 -3.50 -10.76 25.09
CA VAL A 68 -3.89 -12.18 25.16
C VAL A 68 -4.15 -12.78 23.79
N PHE A 69 -4.75 -12.02 22.86
CA PHE A 69 -5.02 -12.54 21.51
C PHE A 69 -3.82 -12.45 20.57
N LEU A 70 -2.82 -11.65 20.87
CA LEU A 70 -1.67 -11.40 20.03
C LEU A 70 -0.89 -12.67 19.66
N PRO A 71 -0.48 -13.56 20.60
CA PRO A 71 0.22 -14.80 20.27
C PRO A 71 -0.64 -15.74 19.42
N PHE A 72 -1.95 -15.76 19.63
CA PHE A 72 -2.88 -16.55 18.82
C PHE A 72 -2.90 -16.07 17.36
N PHE A 73 -3.12 -14.77 17.12
CA PHE A 73 -3.15 -14.23 15.75
C PHE A 73 -1.80 -14.36 15.06
N MET A 74 -0.71 -14.14 15.79
CA MET A 74 0.65 -14.30 15.27
C MET A 74 0.92 -15.75 14.86
N PHE A 75 0.49 -16.73 15.66
CA PHE A 75 0.60 -18.15 15.33
C PHE A 75 -0.19 -18.49 14.07
N MET A 76 -1.41 -17.96 13.91
CA MET A 76 -2.22 -18.19 12.71
C MET A 76 -1.56 -17.61 11.45
N ILE A 77 -0.93 -16.44 11.55
CA ILE A 77 -0.17 -15.83 10.44
C ILE A 77 1.03 -16.71 10.08
N ILE A 78 1.78 -17.19 11.09
CA ILE A 78 2.93 -18.08 10.86
C ILE A 78 2.51 -19.37 10.18
N LEU A 79 1.38 -19.99 10.59
CA LEU A 79 0.83 -21.16 9.92
C LEU A 79 0.52 -20.89 8.44
N ASN A 80 -0.11 -19.74 8.14
CA ASN A 80 -0.44 -19.34 6.78
C ASN A 80 0.83 -19.09 5.94
N LEU A 81 1.81 -18.36 6.49
CA LEU A 81 3.09 -18.07 5.82
C LEU A 81 3.92 -19.34 5.60
N CYS A 82 3.86 -20.28 6.52
CA CYS A 82 4.52 -21.58 6.41
C CYS A 82 3.76 -22.57 5.51
N GLY A 83 2.58 -22.22 4.99
CA GLY A 83 1.77 -23.07 4.12
C GLY A 83 1.23 -24.33 4.82
N VAL A 84 1.04 -24.29 6.14
CA VAL A 84 0.52 -25.39 6.92
C VAL A 84 -1.01 -25.37 6.90
N ARG A 85 -1.62 -26.43 6.37
CA ARG A 85 -3.09 -26.55 6.33
C ARG A 85 -3.62 -26.99 7.70
N TYR A 86 -4.68 -26.34 8.17
CA TYR A 86 -5.37 -26.67 9.42
C TYR A 86 -6.88 -26.83 9.20
N ARG A 87 -7.56 -27.56 10.10
CA ARG A 87 -9.01 -27.75 10.05
C ARG A 87 -9.75 -26.46 10.43
N LYS A 88 -10.92 -26.18 9.84
CA LYS A 88 -11.72 -24.97 10.10
C LYS A 88 -12.08 -24.76 11.59
N LYS A 89 -12.19 -25.81 12.37
CA LYS A 89 -12.48 -25.76 13.82
C LYS A 89 -11.25 -25.38 14.67
N PHE A 90 -10.02 -25.50 14.15
CA PHE A 90 -8.79 -25.28 14.91
C PHE A 90 -8.64 -23.85 15.44
N PRO A 91 -8.86 -22.80 14.64
CA PRO A 91 -8.82 -21.42 15.15
C PRO A 91 -9.87 -21.14 16.22
N ALA A 92 -11.06 -21.77 16.13
CA ALA A 92 -12.10 -21.59 17.13
C ALA A 92 -11.70 -22.15 18.50
N VAL A 93 -11.02 -23.31 18.52
CA VAL A 93 -10.49 -23.89 19.77
C VAL A 93 -9.44 -22.98 20.40
N LEU A 94 -8.50 -22.45 19.59
CA LEU A 94 -7.46 -21.53 20.07
C LEU A 94 -8.07 -20.22 20.58
N CYS A 95 -9.09 -19.71 19.89
CA CYS A 95 -9.83 -18.51 20.32
C CYS A 95 -10.53 -18.75 21.68
N MET A 96 -11.15 -19.91 21.89
CA MET A 96 -11.76 -20.26 23.18
C MET A 96 -10.74 -20.33 24.32
N ILE A 97 -9.55 -20.90 24.07
CA ILE A 97 -8.45 -20.91 25.04
C ILE A 97 -8.04 -19.46 25.38
N SER A 98 -7.85 -18.61 24.36
CA SER A 98 -7.50 -17.22 24.56
C SER A 98 -8.57 -16.46 25.34
N LEU A 99 -9.86 -16.71 25.09
CA LEU A 99 -10.96 -16.13 25.85
C LEU A 99 -10.93 -16.53 27.34
N VAL A 100 -10.66 -17.80 27.64
CA VAL A 100 -10.53 -18.26 29.03
C VAL A 100 -9.39 -17.53 29.74
N VAL A 101 -8.22 -17.43 29.07
CA VAL A 101 -7.07 -16.72 29.61
C VAL A 101 -7.39 -15.22 29.78
N LEU A 102 -8.12 -14.61 28.86
CA LEU A 102 -8.55 -13.22 28.97
C LEU A 102 -9.46 -13.01 30.19
N VAL A 103 -10.43 -13.86 30.41
CA VAL A 103 -11.34 -13.77 31.58
C VAL A 103 -10.55 -13.82 32.87
N ILE A 104 -9.56 -14.71 32.96
CA ILE A 104 -8.69 -14.81 34.13
C ILE A 104 -7.81 -13.56 34.28
N ALA A 105 -7.17 -13.11 33.21
CA ALA A 105 -6.30 -11.92 33.22
C ALA A 105 -7.07 -10.61 33.45
N ALA A 106 -8.34 -10.56 33.10
CA ALA A 106 -9.23 -9.41 33.33
C ALA A 106 -9.90 -9.38 34.71
N SER A 107 -9.70 -10.45 35.53
CA SER A 107 -10.32 -10.59 36.85
C SER A 107 -9.83 -9.62 37.95
N PRO A 108 -8.65 -8.97 37.89
CA PRO A 108 -8.20 -8.01 38.91
C PRO A 108 -9.24 -6.93 39.22
N GLY A 109 -9.44 -6.67 40.50
CA GLY A 109 -10.48 -5.76 41.00
C GLY A 109 -11.84 -6.43 41.29
N TYR A 110 -12.06 -7.67 40.79
CA TYR A 110 -13.23 -8.50 41.13
C TYR A 110 -12.82 -9.77 41.90
N LEU A 111 -11.74 -10.43 41.49
CA LEU A 111 -11.22 -11.65 42.09
C LEU A 111 -9.72 -11.53 42.34
N THR A 112 -9.22 -12.15 43.40
CA THR A 112 -7.80 -12.15 43.78
C THR A 112 -7.00 -13.30 43.16
N VAL A 113 -7.55 -13.96 42.14
CA VAL A 113 -6.96 -15.17 41.52
C VAL A 113 -5.77 -14.85 40.59
N TYR A 114 -5.81 -13.72 39.89
CA TYR A 114 -4.75 -13.31 38.96
C TYR A 114 -3.74 -12.36 39.63
N TYR A 115 -4.22 -11.36 40.39
CA TYR A 115 -3.43 -10.54 41.30
C TYR A 115 -4.03 -10.65 42.70
N ARG A 116 -3.17 -10.78 43.74
CA ARG A 116 -3.59 -10.80 45.15
C ARG A 116 -3.91 -9.40 45.63
N ASN A 117 -2.96 -8.50 45.46
CA ASN A 117 -3.10 -7.08 45.78
C ASN A 117 -2.66 -6.24 44.60
N VAL A 118 -3.31 -5.08 44.44
CA VAL A 118 -2.98 -4.12 43.40
C VAL A 118 -3.04 -2.74 44.00
N SER A 119 -1.96 -1.97 43.83
CA SER A 119 -1.94 -0.55 44.21
C SER A 119 -1.47 0.30 43.03
N LEU A 120 -1.89 1.56 43.03
CA LEU A 120 -1.49 2.52 42.01
C LEU A 120 -0.40 3.43 42.61
N GLU A 121 0.76 3.46 41.99
CA GLU A 121 1.82 4.40 42.32
C GLU A 121 2.03 5.37 41.15
N ILE A 122 2.28 6.63 41.47
CA ILE A 122 2.60 7.65 40.47
C ILE A 122 4.09 7.97 40.59
N VAL A 123 4.87 7.54 39.59
CA VAL A 123 6.30 7.78 39.51
C VAL A 123 6.53 8.73 38.33
N ASP A 124 7.16 9.88 38.57
CA ASP A 124 7.46 10.89 37.55
C ASP A 124 6.25 11.29 36.68
N GLY A 125 5.07 11.43 37.32
CA GLY A 125 3.83 11.79 36.63
C GLY A 125 3.23 10.67 35.75
N THR A 126 3.76 9.45 35.87
CA THR A 126 3.24 8.25 35.17
C THR A 126 2.70 7.26 36.19
N SER A 127 1.52 6.77 35.94
CA SER A 127 0.87 5.80 36.81
C SER A 127 1.34 4.38 36.50
N ILE A 128 1.77 3.68 37.52
CA ILE A 128 2.26 2.30 37.48
C ILE A 128 1.43 1.46 38.42
N LEU A 129 0.99 0.29 37.97
CA LEU A 129 0.33 -0.70 38.83
C LEU A 129 1.39 -1.57 39.50
N ILE A 130 1.47 -1.47 40.84
CA ILE A 130 2.22 -2.42 41.65
C ILE A 130 1.32 -3.63 41.87
N ARG A 131 1.82 -4.82 41.53
CA ARG A 131 1.06 -6.07 41.45
C ARG A 131 1.70 -7.13 42.33
N GLU A 132 0.93 -7.76 43.21
CA GLU A 132 1.29 -9.03 43.80
C GLU A 132 0.60 -10.15 43.03
N TYR A 133 1.39 -11.07 42.49
CA TYR A 133 0.85 -12.12 41.63
C TYR A 133 0.01 -13.15 42.39
N GLY A 134 -1.13 -13.49 41.82
CA GLY A 134 -2.04 -14.51 42.33
C GLY A 134 -1.70 -15.89 41.82
N PRO A 135 -2.42 -16.95 42.28
CA PRO A 135 -2.13 -18.35 41.95
C PRO A 135 -2.28 -18.69 40.47
N LEU A 136 -3.17 -17.98 39.73
CA LEU A 136 -3.41 -18.22 38.31
C LEU A 136 -2.58 -17.32 37.37
N HIS A 137 -1.69 -16.47 37.93
CA HIS A 137 -0.84 -15.62 37.09
C HIS A 137 0.09 -16.44 36.18
N ASN A 138 0.65 -17.55 36.70
CA ASN A 138 1.52 -18.44 35.94
C ASN A 138 0.84 -19.10 34.74
N LEU A 139 -0.50 -19.15 34.70
CA LEU A 139 -1.23 -19.67 33.55
C LEU A 139 -0.98 -18.84 32.28
N TYR A 140 -0.83 -17.52 32.45
CA TYR A 140 -0.49 -16.64 31.32
C TYR A 140 0.91 -16.90 30.78
N TYR A 141 1.89 -17.16 31.64
CA TYR A 141 3.25 -17.52 31.23
C TYR A 141 3.30 -18.88 30.52
N ILE A 142 2.55 -19.88 31.01
CA ILE A 142 2.42 -21.19 30.36
C ILE A 142 1.77 -21.02 28.96
N TYR A 143 0.74 -20.21 28.89
CA TYR A 143 0.06 -19.88 27.63
C TYR A 143 1.03 -19.27 26.59
N LEU A 144 1.82 -18.26 26.96
CA LEU A 144 2.84 -17.65 26.09
C LEU A 144 3.91 -18.65 25.67
N PHE A 145 4.43 -19.43 26.62
CA PHE A 145 5.45 -20.44 26.35
C PHE A 145 4.98 -21.50 25.35
N LEU A 146 3.73 -21.96 25.48
CA LEU A 146 3.14 -22.92 24.54
C LEU A 146 3.03 -22.33 23.12
N TYR A 147 2.59 -21.08 22.98
CA TYR A 147 2.52 -20.45 21.68
C TYR A 147 3.90 -20.22 21.07
N PHE A 148 4.88 -19.73 21.83
CA PHE A 148 6.24 -19.54 21.33
C PHE A 148 6.87 -20.87 20.90
N SER A 149 6.70 -21.92 21.69
CA SER A 149 7.18 -23.26 21.34
C SER A 149 6.50 -23.79 20.08
N ALA A 150 5.18 -23.60 19.94
CA ALA A 150 4.43 -23.99 18.75
C ALA A 150 4.89 -23.21 17.49
N MET A 151 5.12 -21.90 17.61
CA MET A 151 5.64 -21.06 16.51
C MET A 151 7.01 -21.56 16.05
N LEU A 152 7.94 -21.78 16.97
CA LEU A 152 9.27 -22.30 16.66
C LEU A 152 9.20 -23.67 16.00
N ALA A 153 8.36 -24.59 16.50
CA ALA A 153 8.17 -25.91 15.94
C ALA A 153 7.63 -25.85 14.49
N VAL A 154 6.66 -24.99 14.21
CA VAL A 154 6.08 -24.81 12.87
C VAL A 154 7.11 -24.23 11.90
N ILE A 155 7.87 -23.22 12.33
CA ILE A 155 8.93 -22.62 11.50
C ILE A 155 10.02 -23.66 11.21
N ALA A 156 10.51 -24.37 12.23
CA ALA A 156 11.52 -25.42 12.07
C ALA A 156 11.03 -26.54 11.13
N TYR A 157 9.79 -27.01 11.30
CA TYR A 157 9.17 -27.99 10.41
C TYR A 157 9.13 -27.51 8.95
N SER A 158 8.75 -26.25 8.74
CA SER A 158 8.65 -25.69 7.38
C SER A 158 9.99 -25.50 6.71
N ILE A 159 11.04 -25.14 7.47
CA ILE A 159 12.42 -25.07 6.97
C ILE A 159 12.94 -26.45 6.60
N LEU A 160 12.77 -27.45 7.48
CA LEU A 160 13.22 -28.82 7.26
C LEU A 160 12.54 -29.48 6.04
N ARG A 161 11.25 -29.25 5.87
CA ARG A 161 10.45 -29.79 4.76
C ARG A 161 10.59 -28.99 3.46
N LYS A 162 11.46 -27.98 3.39
CA LYS A 162 11.66 -27.09 2.22
C LYS A 162 10.35 -26.51 1.65
N LYS A 163 9.36 -26.31 2.50
CA LYS A 163 8.06 -25.73 2.11
C LYS A 163 8.16 -24.21 1.85
N MET A 164 9.20 -23.56 2.38
CA MET A 164 9.43 -22.13 2.18
C MET A 164 10.23 -21.87 0.92
N THR A 165 9.78 -20.91 0.12
CA THR A 165 10.37 -20.55 -1.19
C THR A 165 11.76 -19.91 -1.07
N ALA A 166 12.11 -19.32 0.09
CA ALA A 166 13.44 -18.75 0.31
C ALA A 166 13.88 -18.91 1.77
N ARG A 167 15.15 -19.27 2.00
CA ARG A 167 15.75 -19.40 3.34
C ARG A 167 15.65 -18.11 4.16
N ILE A 168 15.74 -16.95 3.50
CA ILE A 168 15.69 -15.63 4.14
C ILE A 168 14.37 -15.38 4.87
N HIS A 169 13.24 -15.90 4.34
CA HIS A 169 11.92 -15.78 4.98
C HIS A 169 11.85 -16.56 6.29
N GLY A 170 12.42 -17.77 6.31
CA GLY A 170 12.51 -18.57 7.54
C GLY A 170 13.38 -17.91 8.61
N ILE A 171 14.52 -17.32 8.22
CA ILE A 171 15.40 -16.60 9.15
C ILE A 171 14.68 -15.38 9.72
N LEU A 172 13.95 -14.61 8.91
CA LEU A 172 13.21 -13.43 9.38
C LEU A 172 12.08 -13.81 10.35
N LEU A 173 11.31 -14.87 10.05
CA LEU A 173 10.28 -15.38 10.97
C LEU A 173 10.89 -15.87 12.29
N LEU A 174 12.01 -16.59 12.20
CA LEU A 174 12.71 -17.07 13.39
C LEU A 174 13.24 -15.92 14.24
N SER A 175 13.86 -14.91 13.61
CA SER A 175 14.39 -13.74 14.32
C SER A 175 13.29 -12.94 15.01
N MET A 176 12.11 -12.81 14.39
CA MET A 176 10.95 -12.14 14.96
C MET A 176 10.47 -12.83 16.24
N VAL A 177 10.20 -14.13 16.17
CA VAL A 177 9.76 -14.92 17.35
C VAL A 177 10.86 -14.92 18.43
N PHE A 178 12.13 -14.98 18.02
CA PHE A 178 13.27 -14.92 18.95
C PHE A 178 13.36 -13.58 19.67
N ILE A 179 13.14 -12.46 18.99
CA ILE A 179 13.10 -11.12 19.61
C ILE A 179 12.01 -11.08 20.69
N ASP A 180 10.80 -11.53 20.38
CA ASP A 180 9.69 -11.55 21.35
C ASP A 180 9.99 -12.41 22.57
N ILE A 181 10.61 -13.59 22.37
CA ILE A 181 11.04 -14.47 23.46
C ILE A 181 12.12 -13.80 24.31
N VAL A 182 13.13 -13.19 23.69
CA VAL A 182 14.23 -12.51 24.42
C VAL A 182 13.69 -11.33 25.23
N VAL A 183 12.82 -10.52 24.66
CA VAL A 183 12.22 -9.38 25.37
C VAL A 183 11.33 -9.88 26.51
N TRP A 184 10.50 -10.91 26.27
CA TRP A 184 9.70 -11.50 27.31
C TRP A 184 10.52 -12.09 28.47
N LEU A 185 11.62 -12.79 28.16
CA LEU A 185 12.55 -13.28 29.19
C LEU A 185 13.24 -12.15 29.92
N ALA A 186 13.73 -11.13 29.20
CA ALA A 186 14.39 -9.99 29.80
C ALA A 186 13.48 -9.25 30.80
N GLU A 187 12.19 -9.15 30.49
CA GLU A 187 11.17 -8.51 31.34
C GLU A 187 11.00 -9.24 32.70
N GLN A 188 11.30 -10.55 32.75
CA GLN A 188 11.24 -11.31 34.02
C GLN A 188 12.39 -10.92 34.99
N PHE A 189 13.51 -10.41 34.47
CA PHE A 189 14.69 -10.05 35.26
C PHE A 189 14.81 -8.56 35.53
N LEU A 190 14.03 -7.72 34.82
CA LEU A 190 14.07 -6.27 34.97
C LEU A 190 13.01 -5.78 35.95
N PRO A 191 13.23 -4.67 36.66
CA PRO A 191 12.20 -4.08 37.50
C PRO A 191 10.99 -3.67 36.66
N HIS A 192 9.76 -4.04 37.10
CA HIS A 192 8.50 -3.87 36.38
C HIS A 192 8.01 -2.39 36.30
N ARG A 193 8.92 -1.46 35.97
CA ARG A 193 8.58 -0.05 35.79
C ARG A 193 8.09 0.30 34.40
N PHE A 194 8.42 -0.53 33.40
CA PHE A 194 8.06 -0.34 32.00
C PHE A 194 7.71 -1.69 31.35
N GLU A 195 6.65 -1.70 30.54
CA GLU A 195 6.23 -2.89 29.77
C GLU A 195 6.99 -2.93 28.43
N PHE A 196 8.12 -3.61 28.37
CA PHE A 196 8.99 -3.72 27.19
C PHE A 196 8.32 -4.39 26.02
N LEU A 197 7.41 -5.32 26.31
CA LEU A 197 6.61 -6.02 25.28
C LEU A 197 5.83 -5.06 24.40
N SER A 198 5.45 -3.87 24.89
CA SER A 198 4.74 -2.87 24.08
C SER A 198 5.55 -2.43 22.85
N ILE A 199 6.86 -2.29 22.98
CA ILE A 199 7.78 -1.96 21.89
C ILE A 199 8.07 -3.19 21.02
N ALA A 200 8.28 -4.37 21.65
CA ALA A 200 8.54 -5.61 20.93
C ALA A 200 7.38 -5.96 20.00
N TYR A 201 6.14 -5.78 20.42
CA TYR A 201 4.96 -6.01 19.58
C TYR A 201 4.96 -5.13 18.32
N ILE A 202 5.31 -3.84 18.42
CA ILE A 202 5.38 -2.95 17.25
C ILE A 202 6.53 -3.37 16.33
N LEU A 203 7.67 -3.82 16.87
CA LEU A 203 8.77 -4.35 16.08
C LEU A 203 8.37 -5.61 15.32
N SER A 204 7.75 -6.56 16.00
CA SER A 204 7.27 -7.81 15.40
C SER A 204 6.17 -7.57 14.37
N GLU A 205 5.25 -6.65 14.64
CA GLU A 205 4.23 -6.19 13.70
C GLU A 205 4.86 -5.59 12.44
N SER A 206 5.87 -4.74 12.59
CA SER A 206 6.62 -4.15 11.49
C SER A 206 7.33 -5.22 10.66
N LEU A 207 7.94 -6.23 11.29
CA LEU A 207 8.59 -7.36 10.61
C LEU A 207 7.59 -8.24 9.88
N VAL A 208 6.42 -8.54 10.46
CA VAL A 208 5.32 -9.26 9.80
C VAL A 208 4.84 -8.50 8.57
N PHE A 209 4.72 -7.17 8.67
CA PHE A 209 4.31 -6.33 7.56
C PHE A 209 5.33 -6.37 6.40
N ILE A 210 6.64 -6.36 6.70
CA ILE A 210 7.71 -6.56 5.71
C ILE A 210 7.58 -7.92 5.04
N LEU A 211 7.50 -8.98 5.84
CA LEU A 211 7.41 -10.34 5.34
C LEU A 211 6.20 -10.51 4.43
N TYR A 212 5.04 -10.01 4.86
CA TYR A 212 3.82 -10.06 4.06
C TYR A 212 3.96 -9.27 2.76
N GLY A 213 4.63 -8.11 2.80
CA GLY A 213 4.96 -7.32 1.62
C GLY A 213 5.88 -8.04 0.63
N ILE A 214 6.85 -8.81 1.12
CA ILE A 214 7.76 -9.61 0.28
C ILE A 214 7.04 -10.81 -0.35
N PHE A 215 6.17 -11.51 0.40
CA PHE A 215 5.42 -12.65 -0.11
C PHE A 215 4.38 -12.29 -1.17
N GLN A 216 3.76 -11.13 -1.06
CA GLN A 216 2.78 -10.66 -2.02
C GLN A 216 3.42 -9.75 -3.05
N LYS A 217 4.05 -10.17 -4.11
CA LYS A 217 4.61 -9.32 -5.20
C LYS A 217 3.76 -8.05 -5.44
N TYR A 218 3.96 -7.03 -4.60
CA TYR A 218 3.18 -5.79 -4.66
C TYR A 218 3.53 -4.94 -5.88
N ASN A 219 2.52 -4.25 -6.43
CA ASN A 219 2.70 -3.15 -7.36
C ASN A 219 3.60 -2.06 -6.75
N MET A 220 4.37 -1.35 -7.60
CA MET A 220 5.29 -0.27 -7.20
C MET A 220 4.70 0.70 -6.15
N LYS A 221 3.46 1.17 -6.35
CA LYS A 221 2.80 2.09 -5.39
C LYS A 221 2.69 1.53 -3.97
N ARG A 222 2.39 0.24 -3.82
CA ARG A 222 2.27 -0.41 -2.52
C ARG A 222 3.63 -0.68 -1.88
N ARG A 223 4.64 -1.01 -2.69
CA ARG A 223 6.02 -1.16 -2.21
C ARG A 223 6.51 0.14 -1.58
N ILE A 224 6.21 1.28 -2.20
CA ILE A 224 6.53 2.61 -1.65
C ILE A 224 5.81 2.82 -0.31
N ILE A 225 4.52 2.51 -0.22
CA ILE A 225 3.77 2.63 1.04
C ILE A 225 4.40 1.74 2.12
N CYS A 226 4.76 0.49 1.81
CA CYS A 226 5.42 -0.39 2.76
C CYS A 226 6.74 0.18 3.28
N VAL A 227 7.60 0.70 2.39
CA VAL A 227 8.89 1.29 2.78
C VAL A 227 8.68 2.51 3.69
N TRP A 228 7.80 3.42 3.32
CA TRP A 228 7.49 4.59 4.15
C TRP A 228 6.88 4.21 5.50
N THR A 229 6.01 3.21 5.52
CA THR A 229 5.43 2.67 6.77
C THR A 229 6.51 2.17 7.71
N LEU A 230 7.50 1.46 7.19
CA LEU A 230 8.64 0.97 7.97
C LEU A 230 9.53 2.11 8.49
N VAL A 231 9.78 3.11 7.67
CA VAL A 231 10.53 4.29 8.11
C VAL A 231 9.77 4.98 9.25
N PHE A 232 8.48 5.22 9.11
CA PHE A 232 7.67 5.86 10.15
C PHE A 232 7.59 5.01 11.42
N SER A 233 7.44 3.68 11.32
CA SER A 233 7.45 2.83 12.51
C SER A 233 8.80 2.83 13.21
N GLY A 234 9.91 2.74 12.46
CA GLY A 234 11.25 2.83 13.01
C GLY A 234 11.51 4.16 13.72
N VAL A 235 11.09 5.28 13.11
CA VAL A 235 11.17 6.61 13.74
C VAL A 235 10.27 6.68 14.97
N GLY A 236 9.06 6.13 14.93
CA GLY A 236 8.14 6.07 16.07
C GLY A 236 8.77 5.34 17.27
N ILE A 237 9.33 4.14 17.04
CA ILE A 237 10.01 3.38 18.10
C ILE A 237 11.23 4.14 18.63
N ALA A 238 12.04 4.75 17.75
CA ALA A 238 13.19 5.54 18.15
C ALA A 238 12.79 6.76 19.00
N MET A 239 11.66 7.41 18.65
CA MET A 239 11.08 8.50 19.45
C MET A 239 10.57 7.99 20.80
N ALA A 240 9.90 6.84 20.84
CA ALA A 240 9.50 6.22 22.10
C ALA A 240 10.70 5.99 23.02
N CYS A 241 11.77 5.38 22.49
CA CYS A 241 13.02 5.18 23.25
C CYS A 241 13.64 6.49 23.78
N LYS A 242 13.47 7.61 23.05
CA LYS A 242 13.99 8.91 23.47
C LYS A 242 13.27 9.48 24.69
N PHE A 243 11.97 9.25 24.81
CA PHE A 243 11.17 9.79 25.90
C PHE A 243 11.37 9.05 27.24
N MET A 244 12.26 8.05 27.27
CA MET A 244 12.62 7.40 28.53
C MET A 244 13.37 8.39 29.43
N PRO A 245 12.96 8.57 30.71
CA PRO A 245 13.61 9.49 31.64
C PRO A 245 15.08 9.09 31.90
N PRO A 246 16.03 10.05 31.95
CA PRO A 246 17.45 9.77 32.21
C PRO A 246 17.75 9.13 33.57
N GLU A 247 16.84 9.27 34.52
CA GLU A 247 16.91 8.73 35.87
C GLU A 247 16.60 7.23 35.93
N ASN A 248 15.98 6.69 34.87
CA ASN A 248 15.70 5.27 34.76
C ASN A 248 16.98 4.46 34.48
N PRO A 249 17.20 3.35 35.21
CA PRO A 249 18.38 2.50 34.98
C PRO A 249 18.44 1.95 33.54
N GLU A 250 17.30 1.88 32.89
CA GLU A 250 17.13 1.36 31.51
C GLU A 250 17.41 2.40 30.43
N TYR A 251 17.62 3.68 30.80
CA TYR A 251 17.87 4.78 29.86
C TYR A 251 19.02 4.50 28.88
N TYR A 252 20.12 3.93 29.36
CA TYR A 252 21.25 3.59 28.52
C TYR A 252 20.91 2.54 27.47
N PHE A 253 20.14 1.52 27.85
CA PHE A 253 19.69 0.48 26.95
C PHE A 253 18.79 1.05 25.83
N PHE A 254 17.77 1.84 26.20
CA PHE A 254 16.88 2.46 25.22
C PHE A 254 17.60 3.44 24.29
N SER A 255 18.56 4.17 24.81
CA SER A 255 19.38 5.08 24.00
C SER A 255 20.25 4.33 22.99
N LEU A 256 20.79 3.16 23.36
CA LEU A 256 21.50 2.28 22.43
C LEU A 256 20.56 1.68 21.38
N VAL A 257 19.40 1.15 21.80
CA VAL A 257 18.37 0.61 20.88
C VAL A 257 17.97 1.66 19.85
N ARG A 258 17.69 2.89 20.28
CA ARG A 258 17.41 4.02 19.40
C ARG A 258 18.51 4.23 18.36
N SER A 259 19.74 4.25 18.77
CA SER A 259 20.90 4.44 17.88
C SER A 259 21.02 3.30 16.88
N PHE A 260 20.83 2.06 17.30
CA PHE A 260 20.85 0.89 16.40
C PHE A 260 19.71 0.92 15.39
N ILE A 261 18.52 1.37 15.78
CA ILE A 261 17.39 1.53 14.85
C ILE A 261 17.76 2.53 13.75
N TYR A 262 18.27 3.72 14.11
CA TYR A 262 18.69 4.71 13.11
C TYR A 262 19.83 4.20 12.22
N MET A 263 20.88 3.60 12.81
CA MET A 263 21.99 3.02 12.03
C MET A 263 21.50 1.94 11.07
N GLY A 264 20.60 1.05 11.53
CA GLY A 264 20.00 0.01 10.72
C GLY A 264 19.17 0.58 9.56
N MET A 265 18.38 1.63 9.82
CA MET A 265 17.58 2.32 8.80
C MET A 265 18.48 2.94 7.72
N TYR A 266 19.53 3.68 8.08
CA TYR A 266 20.42 4.31 7.10
C TYR A 266 21.25 3.29 6.33
N TYR A 267 21.67 2.20 6.96
CA TYR A 267 22.34 1.10 6.29
C TYR A 267 21.41 0.42 5.27
N ALA A 268 20.18 0.09 5.68
CA ALA A 268 19.19 -0.51 4.82
C ALA A 268 18.84 0.41 3.63
N TRP A 269 18.64 1.71 3.90
CA TRP A 269 18.45 2.71 2.86
C TRP A 269 19.59 2.73 1.85
N GLY A 270 20.83 2.78 2.33
CA GLY A 270 22.02 2.77 1.48
C GLY A 270 22.10 1.52 0.61
N ARG A 271 21.76 0.35 1.15
CA ARG A 271 21.70 -0.91 0.39
C ARG A 271 20.64 -0.88 -0.70
N ILE A 272 19.44 -0.37 -0.39
CA ILE A 272 18.35 -0.23 -1.36
C ILE A 272 18.75 0.72 -2.49
N VAL A 273 19.29 1.90 -2.15
CA VAL A 273 19.72 2.92 -3.10
C VAL A 273 20.88 2.40 -3.96
N CYS A 274 21.89 1.76 -3.35
CA CYS A 274 23.01 1.17 -4.09
C CYS A 274 22.57 0.07 -5.07
N HIS A 275 21.50 -0.64 -4.77
CA HIS A 275 20.97 -1.67 -5.67
C HIS A 275 20.08 -1.08 -6.77
N GLY A 276 19.42 0.03 -6.48
CA GLY A 276 18.48 0.69 -7.39
C GLY A 276 19.12 1.62 -8.42
N ILE A 277 20.32 2.15 -8.20
CA ILE A 277 20.95 3.15 -9.09
C ILE A 277 21.90 2.50 -10.07
N ILE A 278 21.70 2.76 -11.37
CA ILE A 278 22.45 2.20 -12.48
C ILE A 278 23.85 2.84 -12.57
N GLN A 279 23.94 4.14 -12.44
CA GLN A 279 25.17 4.91 -12.59
C GLN A 279 26.20 4.59 -11.50
N LYS A 280 27.30 3.92 -11.83
CA LYS A 280 28.31 3.39 -10.90
C LYS A 280 28.90 4.48 -9.99
N ALA A 281 29.20 5.66 -10.53
CA ALA A 281 29.82 6.74 -9.75
C ALA A 281 28.83 7.32 -8.72
N THR A 282 27.60 7.59 -9.11
CA THR A 282 26.53 8.07 -8.21
C THR A 282 26.21 7.03 -7.13
N ARG A 283 26.14 5.75 -7.50
CA ARG A 283 25.94 4.64 -6.56
C ARG A 283 27.02 4.59 -5.47
N ARG A 284 28.31 4.77 -5.83
CA ARG A 284 29.40 4.83 -4.86
C ARG A 284 29.29 6.05 -3.94
N CYS A 285 28.95 7.22 -4.49
CA CYS A 285 28.78 8.43 -3.70
C CYS A 285 27.62 8.32 -2.71
N LEU A 286 26.47 7.78 -3.14
CA LEU A 286 25.30 7.58 -2.27
C LEU A 286 25.53 6.48 -1.21
N GLY A 287 26.27 5.42 -1.57
CA GLY A 287 26.74 4.45 -0.61
C GLY A 287 27.65 5.09 0.45
N GLY A 288 28.54 5.99 0.02
CA GLY A 288 29.36 6.80 0.93
C GLY A 288 28.53 7.69 1.86
N VAL A 289 27.48 8.33 1.34
CA VAL A 289 26.54 9.11 2.17
C VAL A 289 25.88 8.23 3.24
N SER A 290 25.39 7.05 2.87
CA SER A 290 24.79 6.10 3.83
C SER A 290 25.77 5.71 4.94
N VAL A 291 27.02 5.40 4.60
CA VAL A 291 28.07 5.08 5.59
C VAL A 291 28.35 6.27 6.50
N LEU A 292 28.38 7.49 5.95
CA LEU A 292 28.60 8.72 6.75
C LEU A 292 27.42 9.01 7.69
N LEU A 293 26.19 8.72 7.30
CA LEU A 293 25.02 8.84 8.18
C LEU A 293 25.11 7.86 9.36
N VAL A 294 25.47 6.59 9.09
CA VAL A 294 25.68 5.58 10.12
C VAL A 294 26.82 5.99 11.05
N PHE A 295 27.93 6.46 10.48
CA PHE A 295 29.09 6.96 11.23
C PHE A 295 28.69 8.13 12.13
N TRP A 296 27.90 9.08 11.66
CA TRP A 296 27.48 10.23 12.46
C TRP A 296 26.66 9.83 13.67
N ILE A 297 25.69 8.92 13.51
CA ILE A 297 24.93 8.37 14.64
C ILE A 297 25.85 7.62 15.61
N ALA A 298 26.79 6.80 15.12
CA ALA A 298 27.72 6.06 15.95
C ALA A 298 28.58 7.00 16.79
N VAL A 299 29.17 8.04 16.19
CA VAL A 299 29.98 9.04 16.89
C VAL A 299 29.13 9.81 17.91
N SER A 300 27.90 10.17 17.57
CA SER A 300 26.95 10.82 18.49
C SER A 300 26.65 9.93 19.70
N THR A 301 26.42 8.65 19.46
CA THR A 301 26.19 7.68 20.53
C THR A 301 27.42 7.52 21.44
N CYS A 302 28.59 7.37 20.84
CA CYS A 302 29.85 7.31 21.60
C CYS A 302 30.05 8.56 22.47
N LYS A 303 29.81 9.75 21.90
CA LYS A 303 29.96 11.02 22.61
C LYS A 303 29.02 11.16 23.81
N HIS A 304 27.76 10.85 23.62
CA HIS A 304 26.73 11.16 24.62
C HIS A 304 26.43 10.02 25.59
N LEU A 305 26.75 8.78 25.22
CA LEU A 305 26.45 7.61 26.02
C LEU A 305 27.67 6.93 26.62
N ILE A 306 28.69 6.61 25.78
CA ILE A 306 29.80 5.76 26.18
C ILE A 306 30.89 6.57 26.88
N PHE A 307 31.31 7.66 26.26
CA PHE A 307 32.48 8.45 26.75
C PHE A 307 32.08 9.77 27.44
N LYS A 308 30.85 9.91 27.88
CA LYS A 308 30.27 11.14 28.47
C LYS A 308 31.18 11.81 29.50
N ASN A 309 31.93 11.05 30.30
CA ASN A 309 32.77 11.55 31.41
C ASN A 309 34.22 11.89 31.00
N ASN A 310 34.62 11.59 29.76
CA ASN A 310 35.99 11.87 29.32
C ASN A 310 36.00 13.07 28.37
N VAL A 311 36.38 14.22 28.91
CA VAL A 311 36.38 15.52 28.20
C VAL A 311 37.20 15.48 26.91
N THR A 312 38.38 14.84 26.93
CA THR A 312 39.28 14.78 25.77
C THR A 312 38.67 13.93 24.65
N ILE A 313 38.14 12.72 24.96
CA ILE A 313 37.53 11.86 23.98
C ILE A 313 36.25 12.52 23.41
N VAL A 314 35.42 13.13 24.26
CA VAL A 314 34.22 13.86 23.87
C VAL A 314 34.52 15.00 22.90
N ARG A 315 35.66 15.72 23.09
CA ARG A 315 36.13 16.78 22.20
C ARG A 315 36.48 16.23 20.82
N TYR A 316 37.30 15.17 20.73
CA TYR A 316 37.62 14.54 19.43
C TYR A 316 36.43 13.92 18.76
N LEU A 317 35.49 13.34 19.49
CA LEU A 317 34.22 12.88 18.95
C LEU A 317 33.37 14.06 18.41
N TRP A 318 33.42 15.22 19.07
CA TRP A 318 32.78 16.41 18.55
C TRP A 318 33.45 16.93 17.27
N TYR A 319 34.78 16.97 17.18
CA TYR A 319 35.47 17.29 15.92
C TYR A 319 35.10 16.29 14.81
N SER A 320 34.91 15.02 15.13
CA SER A 320 34.53 14.00 14.18
C SER A 320 33.16 14.23 13.56
N TYR A 321 32.29 15.10 14.12
CA TYR A 321 31.01 15.48 13.50
C TYR A 321 31.20 16.25 12.19
N TYR A 322 32.31 16.91 11.99
CA TYR A 322 32.62 17.63 10.76
C TYR A 322 32.99 16.70 9.62
N ILE A 323 33.41 15.46 9.89
CA ILE A 323 33.66 14.45 8.85
C ILE A 323 32.37 14.20 8.00
N PRO A 324 31.25 13.77 8.58
CA PRO A 324 30.03 13.57 7.80
C PRO A 324 29.49 14.87 7.20
N GLN A 325 29.54 15.99 7.91
CA GLN A 325 29.03 17.28 7.43
C GLN A 325 29.74 17.74 6.15
N ILE A 326 31.06 17.74 6.12
CA ILE A 326 31.88 18.17 5.00
C ILE A 326 31.80 17.16 3.85
N LEU A 327 32.01 15.86 4.14
CA LEU A 327 32.05 14.85 3.09
C LEU A 327 30.67 14.64 2.43
N MET A 328 29.58 14.63 3.20
CA MET A 328 28.24 14.52 2.60
C MET A 328 27.95 15.69 1.67
N THR A 329 28.35 16.90 2.06
CA THR A 329 28.17 18.10 1.22
C THR A 329 28.94 17.99 -0.08
N VAL A 330 30.20 17.57 -0.03
CA VAL A 330 31.03 17.36 -1.22
C VAL A 330 30.50 16.23 -2.10
N LEU A 331 30.08 15.11 -1.49
CA LEU A 331 29.48 14.00 -2.22
C LEU A 331 28.15 14.40 -2.88
N SER A 332 27.33 15.21 -2.19
CA SER A 332 26.07 15.74 -2.73
C SER A 332 26.31 16.59 -4.00
N LEU A 333 27.32 17.46 -3.96
CA LEU A 333 27.70 18.28 -5.09
C LEU A 333 28.21 17.42 -6.25
N ASN A 334 29.02 16.38 -5.97
CA ASN A 334 29.47 15.44 -7.00
C ASN A 334 28.30 14.68 -7.63
N ILE A 335 27.34 14.23 -6.82
CA ILE A 335 26.12 13.56 -7.25
C ILE A 335 25.31 14.51 -8.17
N ALA A 336 25.07 15.76 -7.77
CA ALA A 336 24.32 16.75 -8.56
C ALA A 336 24.99 17.07 -9.90
N VAL A 337 26.33 17.14 -9.93
CA VAL A 337 27.11 17.36 -11.17
C VAL A 337 27.00 16.15 -12.11
N MET A 338 26.97 14.92 -11.57
CA MET A 338 26.87 13.68 -12.36
C MET A 338 25.44 13.38 -12.81
N ALA A 339 24.42 13.96 -12.14
CA ALA A 339 23.02 13.78 -12.50
C ALA A 339 22.75 14.15 -13.96
N GLY A 340 21.98 13.32 -14.68
CA GLY A 340 21.63 13.51 -16.08
C GLY A 340 22.74 13.17 -17.09
N LYS A 341 23.89 12.67 -16.63
CA LYS A 341 24.95 12.15 -17.51
C LYS A 341 24.82 10.64 -17.70
N GLY A 342 25.48 10.10 -18.74
CA GLY A 342 25.43 8.68 -19.09
C GLY A 342 25.97 7.77 -17.97
N GLU A 343 25.69 6.47 -18.09
CA GLU A 343 25.96 5.43 -17.08
C GLU A 343 27.44 5.28 -16.71
N ASN A 344 28.35 5.41 -17.68
CA ASN A 344 29.80 5.17 -17.53
C ASN A 344 30.58 6.39 -17.06
N VAL A 345 29.90 7.47 -16.62
CA VAL A 345 30.59 8.65 -16.11
C VAL A 345 31.43 8.30 -14.89
N ARG A 346 32.69 8.68 -14.95
CA ARG A 346 33.62 8.60 -13.81
C ARG A 346 33.71 9.95 -13.09
N LEU A 347 34.10 9.92 -11.84
CA LEU A 347 34.41 11.14 -11.10
C LEU A 347 35.58 11.83 -11.79
N GLY A 348 35.32 12.97 -12.43
CA GLY A 348 36.34 13.72 -13.15
C GLY A 348 37.39 14.36 -12.19
N LYS A 349 38.47 14.94 -12.75
CA LYS A 349 39.54 15.61 -11.97
C LYS A 349 38.99 16.64 -10.98
N TRP A 350 37.98 17.42 -11.36
CA TRP A 350 37.32 18.39 -10.48
C TRP A 350 36.52 17.74 -9.32
N GLY A 351 35.96 16.56 -9.54
CA GLY A 351 35.29 15.80 -8.49
C GLY A 351 36.27 15.28 -7.45
N MET A 352 37.43 14.80 -7.90
CA MET A 352 38.53 14.39 -7.01
C MET A 352 39.16 15.60 -6.27
N ALA A 353 39.31 16.73 -6.93
CA ALA A 353 39.79 17.95 -6.28
C ALA A 353 38.87 18.41 -5.16
N ARG A 354 37.53 18.39 -5.37
CA ARG A 354 36.56 18.71 -4.31
C ARG A 354 36.68 17.77 -3.10
N LEU A 355 36.90 16.48 -3.34
CA LEU A 355 37.12 15.51 -2.25
C LEU A 355 38.44 15.81 -1.52
N GLY A 356 39.50 16.16 -2.24
CA GLY A 356 40.79 16.59 -1.64
C GLY A 356 40.65 17.81 -0.73
N VAL A 357 39.91 18.83 -1.19
CA VAL A 357 39.59 20.01 -0.36
C VAL A 357 38.78 19.61 0.87
N GLY A 358 37.76 18.76 0.72
CA GLY A 358 36.98 18.27 1.86
C GLY A 358 37.82 17.55 2.89
N ILE A 359 38.75 16.66 2.46
CA ILE A 359 39.67 15.95 3.34
C ILE A 359 40.62 16.93 4.03
N ALA A 360 41.18 17.92 3.33
CA ALA A 360 42.03 18.94 3.92
C ALA A 360 41.31 19.74 5.02
N LEU A 361 40.05 20.13 4.79
CA LEU A 361 39.24 20.82 5.81
C LEU A 361 38.92 19.93 7.02
N ILE A 362 38.68 18.64 6.80
CA ILE A 362 38.52 17.67 7.92
C ILE A 362 39.80 17.55 8.75
N LEU A 363 40.95 17.43 8.10
CA LEU A 363 42.24 17.39 8.80
C LEU A 363 42.48 18.67 9.61
N LEU A 364 42.14 19.84 9.03
CA LEU A 364 42.20 21.11 9.74
C LEU A 364 41.33 21.10 11.01
N VAL A 365 40.14 20.55 10.98
CA VAL A 365 39.26 20.46 12.16
C VAL A 365 39.80 19.44 13.17
N LEU A 366 40.26 18.25 12.72
CA LEU A 366 40.76 17.21 13.61
C LEU A 366 42.08 17.58 14.32
N THR A 367 42.90 18.42 13.67
CA THR A 367 44.15 18.92 14.23
C THR A 367 43.99 20.25 14.96
N ASN A 368 42.76 20.71 15.22
CA ASN A 368 42.50 22.00 15.85
C ASN A 368 43.23 22.21 17.18
N ASP A 369 43.47 21.17 17.97
CA ASP A 369 44.19 21.26 19.23
C ASP A 369 45.64 21.77 19.07
N LEU A 370 46.21 21.65 17.85
CA LEU A 370 47.58 22.11 17.55
C LEU A 370 47.67 23.61 17.20
N HIS A 371 46.59 24.15 16.58
CA HIS A 371 46.63 25.50 15.97
C HIS A 371 45.48 26.41 16.37
N GLN A 372 44.39 25.87 16.94
CA GLN A 372 43.16 26.61 17.34
C GLN A 372 42.62 27.60 16.30
N MET A 373 42.80 27.29 15.01
CA MET A 373 42.34 28.16 13.92
C MET A 373 40.86 28.02 13.61
N VAL A 374 40.23 26.90 14.01
CA VAL A 374 38.81 26.63 13.79
C VAL A 374 37.99 26.94 15.03
N PHE A 375 38.49 26.46 16.17
CA PHE A 375 37.91 26.70 17.49
C PHE A 375 39.03 27.15 18.44
N SER A 376 38.81 28.25 19.14
CA SER A 376 39.71 28.66 20.24
C SER A 376 39.01 28.46 21.58
N PHE A 377 39.79 28.12 22.58
CA PHE A 377 39.33 27.80 23.93
C PHE A 377 39.92 28.81 24.92
N PRO A 378 39.06 29.38 25.82
CA PRO A 378 39.53 30.29 26.85
C PRO A 378 40.54 29.62 27.81
N GLU A 379 41.53 30.36 28.26
CA GLU A 379 42.49 29.89 29.24
C GLU A 379 41.80 29.52 30.57
N GLY A 380 42.22 28.41 31.17
CA GLY A 380 41.71 27.95 32.47
C GLY A 380 40.34 27.25 32.43
N VAL A 381 39.69 27.11 31.25
CA VAL A 381 38.43 26.40 31.09
C VAL A 381 38.64 25.08 30.35
N PRO A 382 37.95 23.99 30.73
CA PRO A 382 38.01 22.72 29.98
C PRO A 382 37.64 22.92 28.52
N TRP A 383 38.39 22.34 27.59
CA TRP A 383 38.15 22.43 26.15
C TRP A 383 36.92 21.61 25.76
N THR A 384 35.74 22.24 25.76
CA THR A 384 34.47 21.64 25.44
C THR A 384 33.76 22.45 24.35
N ASN A 385 32.78 21.81 23.66
CA ASN A 385 31.98 22.50 22.66
C ASN A 385 31.07 23.61 23.23
N ALA A 386 30.85 23.64 24.54
CA ALA A 386 30.08 24.69 25.21
C ALA A 386 30.91 25.93 25.55
N ALA A 387 32.24 25.78 25.64
CA ALA A 387 33.18 26.84 26.07
C ALA A 387 34.08 27.35 24.95
N CYS A 388 33.86 26.93 23.68
CA CYS A 388 34.66 27.35 22.54
C CYS A 388 34.15 28.64 21.90
N THR A 389 35.07 29.45 21.35
CA THR A 389 34.75 30.49 20.39
C THR A 389 35.06 30.03 18.98
N HIS A 390 34.30 30.56 18.02
CA HIS A 390 34.46 30.16 16.63
C HIS A 390 35.38 31.11 15.90
N GLU A 391 36.41 30.57 15.24
CA GLU A 391 37.39 31.31 14.49
C GLU A 391 37.06 31.38 13.00
N ILE A 392 37.86 32.15 12.23
CA ILE A 392 37.55 32.44 10.81
C ILE A 392 37.38 31.19 9.96
N TRP A 393 38.15 30.14 10.21
CA TRP A 393 38.03 28.88 9.45
C TRP A 393 36.72 28.14 9.69
N TYR A 394 36.12 28.26 10.89
CA TYR A 394 34.76 27.75 11.13
C TYR A 394 33.75 28.40 10.20
N TYR A 395 33.78 29.73 10.12
CA TYR A 395 32.85 30.45 9.26
C TYR A 395 33.07 30.14 7.78
N LEU A 396 34.31 29.95 7.34
CA LEU A 396 34.66 29.55 5.98
C LEU A 396 34.14 28.12 5.67
N ILE A 397 34.24 27.18 6.57
CA ILE A 397 33.69 25.81 6.43
C ILE A 397 32.19 25.89 6.34
N MET A 398 31.53 26.67 7.21
CA MET A 398 30.06 26.81 7.18
C MET A 398 29.60 27.49 5.89
N ALA A 399 30.26 28.54 5.45
CA ALA A 399 29.98 29.20 4.18
C ALA A 399 30.13 28.24 3.00
N LEU A 400 31.18 27.42 2.98
CA LEU A 400 31.37 26.38 1.94
C LEU A 400 30.22 25.38 1.92
N ILE A 401 29.79 24.88 3.10
CA ILE A 401 28.66 23.95 3.21
C ILE A 401 27.39 24.58 2.64
N VAL A 402 27.09 25.82 3.01
CA VAL A 402 25.90 26.54 2.53
C VAL A 402 25.97 26.79 1.02
N LEU A 403 27.09 27.25 0.50
CA LEU A 403 27.30 27.50 -0.94
C LEU A 403 27.17 26.20 -1.74
N CYS A 404 27.75 25.11 -1.27
CA CYS A 404 27.59 23.80 -1.90
C CYS A 404 26.14 23.32 -1.87
N ALA A 405 25.39 23.53 -0.77
CA ALA A 405 23.98 23.17 -0.68
C ALA A 405 23.14 23.97 -1.69
N ILE A 406 23.37 25.28 -1.80
CA ILE A 406 22.73 26.14 -2.81
C ILE A 406 23.06 25.66 -4.22
N ALA A 407 24.33 25.33 -4.50
CA ALA A 407 24.74 24.81 -5.79
C ALA A 407 24.07 23.46 -6.13
N VAL A 408 23.96 22.56 -5.16
CA VAL A 408 23.26 21.29 -5.32
C VAL A 408 21.80 21.51 -5.69
N LEU A 409 21.08 22.36 -4.94
CA LEU A 409 19.67 22.67 -5.20
C LEU A 409 19.47 23.31 -6.57
N SER A 410 20.34 24.29 -6.93
CA SER A 410 20.30 24.96 -8.23
C SER A 410 20.53 23.98 -9.38
N LEU A 411 21.51 23.07 -9.24
CA LEU A 411 21.78 22.03 -10.24
C LEU A 411 20.63 21.02 -10.36
N VAL A 412 20.03 20.63 -9.24
CA VAL A 412 18.87 19.76 -9.21
C VAL A 412 17.69 20.41 -9.93
N ALA A 413 17.37 21.67 -9.61
CA ALA A 413 16.31 22.42 -10.27
C ALA A 413 16.53 22.60 -11.78
N TYR A 414 17.77 22.95 -12.17
CA TYR A 414 18.12 23.13 -13.58
C TYR A 414 18.03 21.82 -14.39
N LYS A 415 18.44 20.71 -13.81
CA LYS A 415 18.51 19.41 -14.51
C LYS A 415 17.18 18.65 -14.49
N CYS A 416 16.22 18.98 -13.62
CA CYS A 416 14.93 18.32 -13.52
C CYS A 416 14.03 18.70 -14.71
N ARG A 417 14.19 18.02 -15.86
CA ARG A 417 13.49 18.30 -17.12
C ARG A 417 12.46 17.25 -17.53
N ILE A 418 12.03 16.37 -16.60
CA ILE A 418 11.09 15.31 -16.95
C ILE A 418 9.68 15.92 -17.16
N PRO A 419 9.08 15.79 -18.37
CA PRO A 419 7.71 16.22 -18.62
C PRO A 419 6.73 15.48 -17.66
N GLY A 420 5.80 16.21 -17.05
CA GLY A 420 4.81 15.67 -16.12
C GLY A 420 5.27 15.52 -14.65
N ARG A 421 6.58 15.54 -14.34
CA ARG A 421 7.09 15.46 -12.96
C ARG A 421 7.63 16.78 -12.38
N LYS A 422 7.43 17.92 -13.07
CA LYS A 422 7.89 19.23 -12.60
C LYS A 422 7.40 19.62 -11.19
N LYS A 423 6.19 19.18 -10.82
CA LYS A 423 5.63 19.40 -9.47
C LYS A 423 6.43 18.68 -8.38
N PHE A 424 7.00 17.50 -8.67
CA PHE A 424 7.82 16.75 -7.72
C PHE A 424 9.20 17.37 -7.48
N SER A 425 9.72 18.19 -8.40
CA SER A 425 10.98 18.91 -8.19
C SER A 425 10.91 19.98 -7.09
N LEU A 426 9.71 20.37 -6.66
CA LEU A 426 9.50 21.30 -5.54
C LEU A 426 9.74 20.63 -4.18
N LEU A 427 9.54 19.31 -4.07
CA LEU A 427 9.67 18.56 -2.80
C LEU A 427 11.07 18.66 -2.15
N PRO A 428 12.21 18.57 -2.86
CA PRO A 428 13.53 18.77 -2.29
C PRO A 428 13.70 20.17 -1.65
N PHE A 429 13.13 21.22 -2.29
CA PHE A 429 13.15 22.57 -1.74
C PHE A 429 12.34 22.69 -0.45
N MET A 430 11.15 22.07 -0.41
CA MET A 430 10.35 22.02 0.80
C MET A 430 11.08 21.31 1.94
N CYS A 431 11.82 20.24 1.63
CA CYS A 431 12.64 19.51 2.61
C CYS A 431 13.76 20.39 3.17
N VAL A 432 14.41 21.22 2.35
CA VAL A 432 15.43 22.16 2.80
C VAL A 432 14.82 23.28 3.64
N ILE A 433 13.67 23.83 3.25
CA ILE A 433 12.95 24.82 4.06
C ILE A 433 12.58 24.22 5.41
N PHE A 434 12.11 22.97 5.43
CA PHE A 434 11.85 22.25 6.67
C PHE A 434 13.09 22.08 7.53
N LEU A 435 14.25 21.75 6.93
CA LEU A 435 15.54 21.67 7.64
C LEU A 435 15.92 23.01 8.28
N ILE A 436 15.83 24.10 7.52
CA ILE A 436 16.15 25.44 8.03
C ILE A 436 15.20 25.81 9.17
N THR A 437 13.91 25.57 9.01
CA THR A 437 12.90 25.81 10.05
C THR A 437 13.15 24.97 11.30
N TYR A 438 13.51 23.70 11.12
CA TYR A 438 13.86 22.80 12.22
C TYR A 438 15.07 23.31 12.99
N VAL A 439 16.17 23.68 12.30
CA VAL A 439 17.39 24.23 12.91
C VAL A 439 17.08 25.54 13.64
N PHE A 440 16.31 26.44 13.03
CA PHE A 440 15.89 27.69 13.66
C PHE A 440 15.11 27.42 14.95
N LEU A 441 14.07 26.58 14.90
CA LEU A 441 13.26 26.24 16.06
C LEU A 441 14.05 25.51 17.15
N TYR A 442 15.10 24.76 16.77
CA TYR A 442 15.98 24.10 17.73
C TYR A 442 16.74 25.10 18.61
N PHE A 443 17.17 26.25 18.06
CA PHE A 443 17.88 27.28 18.79
C PHE A 443 16.94 28.23 19.58
N VAL A 444 15.65 28.26 19.27
CA VAL A 444 14.68 29.07 20.02
C VAL A 444 14.41 28.43 21.37
N GLU A 445 14.65 29.18 22.44
CA GLU A 445 14.40 28.73 23.81
C GLU A 445 12.91 28.49 24.06
N GLY A 446 12.57 27.38 24.74
CA GLY A 446 11.20 27.00 25.05
C GLY A 446 10.42 26.39 23.87
N SER A 447 11.02 26.28 22.68
CA SER A 447 10.35 25.67 21.51
C SER A 447 9.98 24.21 21.76
N PHE A 448 8.88 23.77 21.13
CA PHE A 448 8.49 22.36 21.10
C PHE A 448 9.59 21.46 20.53
N VAL A 449 10.30 21.93 19.49
CA VAL A 449 11.40 21.20 18.86
C VAL A 449 12.53 20.95 19.83
N ARG A 450 12.97 21.97 20.59
CA ARG A 450 14.04 21.83 21.58
C ARG A 450 13.63 20.89 22.72
N ARG A 451 12.37 20.94 23.14
CA ARG A 451 11.86 20.12 24.26
C ARG A 451 11.67 18.66 23.88
N TYR A 452 11.08 18.38 22.72
CA TYR A 452 10.63 17.04 22.34
C TYR A 452 11.44 16.40 21.19
N LEU A 453 12.03 17.20 20.30
CA LEU A 453 12.79 16.75 19.13
C LEU A 453 14.28 17.09 19.21
N SER A 454 14.84 17.16 20.41
CA SER A 454 16.19 17.67 20.70
C SER A 454 17.37 16.83 20.18
N ASP A 455 17.13 15.72 19.48
CA ASP A 455 18.22 14.95 18.85
C ASP A 455 18.52 15.50 17.46
N MET A 456 19.32 16.58 17.44
CA MET A 456 19.67 17.27 16.20
C MET A 456 20.41 16.36 15.22
N THR A 457 21.24 15.43 15.71
CA THR A 457 21.99 14.49 14.86
C THR A 457 21.06 13.52 14.17
N ALA A 458 20.17 12.85 14.91
CA ALA A 458 19.25 11.88 14.33
C ALA A 458 18.25 12.54 13.36
N SER A 459 17.68 13.69 13.77
CA SER A 459 16.75 14.45 12.93
C SER A 459 17.43 14.99 11.68
N GLY A 460 18.65 15.52 11.79
CA GLY A 460 19.44 15.99 10.66
C GLY A 460 19.76 14.87 9.66
N CYS A 461 20.21 13.72 10.15
CA CYS A 461 20.44 12.54 9.32
C CYS A 461 19.17 12.07 8.60
N LEU A 462 18.02 12.08 9.27
CA LEU A 462 16.74 11.69 8.66
C LEU A 462 16.34 12.64 7.55
N ILE A 463 16.47 13.95 7.78
CA ILE A 463 16.15 14.97 6.77
C ILE A 463 17.09 14.87 5.56
N VAL A 464 18.39 14.63 5.79
CA VAL A 464 19.37 14.42 4.70
C VAL A 464 19.02 13.17 3.89
N ALA A 465 18.74 12.04 4.53
CA ALA A 465 18.34 10.83 3.84
C ALA A 465 17.04 11.03 3.04
N SER A 466 16.05 11.73 3.62
CA SER A 466 14.79 12.08 2.95
C SER A 466 15.02 12.99 1.75
N LEU A 467 15.93 13.96 1.85
CA LEU A 467 16.28 14.84 0.73
C LEU A 467 16.84 14.05 -0.45
N PHE A 468 17.77 13.10 -0.20
CA PHE A 468 18.31 12.25 -1.25
C PHE A 468 17.22 11.35 -1.87
N GLU A 469 16.34 10.79 -1.06
CA GLU A 469 15.23 9.96 -1.55
C GLU A 469 14.29 10.78 -2.45
N LEU A 470 13.92 11.99 -2.04
CA LEU A 470 13.11 12.90 -2.85
C LEU A 470 13.78 13.28 -4.17
N VAL A 471 15.11 13.47 -4.17
CA VAL A 471 15.89 13.73 -5.40
C VAL A 471 15.94 12.50 -6.30
N ILE A 472 16.02 11.29 -5.75
CA ILE A 472 15.96 10.02 -6.50
C ILE A 472 14.56 9.82 -7.09
N GLU A 473 13.51 10.01 -6.30
CA GLU A 473 12.11 9.88 -6.72
C GLU A 473 11.69 10.95 -7.76
N SER A 474 12.34 12.11 -7.76
CA SER A 474 12.13 13.13 -8.79
C SER A 474 12.57 12.69 -10.20
N GLY A 475 13.23 11.52 -10.29
CA GLY A 475 13.66 10.92 -11.55
C GLY A 475 14.93 11.51 -12.16
N LEU A 476 15.71 12.25 -11.37
CA LEU A 476 17.01 12.79 -11.79
C LEU A 476 18.07 11.72 -11.99
N PHE A 477 17.89 10.58 -11.38
CA PHE A 477 18.75 9.41 -11.50
C PHE A 477 18.03 8.29 -12.23
N GLN A 478 18.74 7.63 -13.13
CA GLN A 478 18.28 6.39 -13.74
C GLN A 478 18.29 5.29 -12.68
N THR A 479 17.10 4.93 -12.22
CA THR A 479 16.92 3.85 -11.24
C THR A 479 16.50 2.56 -11.94
N ASN A 480 17.15 1.47 -11.56
CA ASN A 480 16.82 0.11 -12.02
C ASN A 480 15.87 -0.60 -11.04
N VAL A 481 14.96 0.11 -10.43
CA VAL A 481 14.05 -0.48 -9.44
C VAL A 481 13.03 -1.37 -10.14
N GLY A 482 13.31 -2.67 -10.17
CA GLY A 482 12.43 -3.72 -10.70
C GLY A 482 12.56 -4.00 -12.19
N TYR A 483 13.36 -3.26 -12.95
CA TYR A 483 13.54 -3.50 -14.39
C TYR A 483 14.34 -4.77 -14.67
N ASP A 484 15.38 -5.09 -13.89
CA ASP A 484 16.16 -6.32 -14.08
C ASP A 484 15.30 -7.58 -13.96
N ASN A 485 14.49 -7.67 -12.89
CA ASN A 485 13.59 -8.80 -12.71
C ASN A 485 12.48 -8.83 -13.76
N LEU A 486 11.97 -7.66 -14.16
CA LEU A 486 10.97 -7.55 -15.21
C LEU A 486 11.54 -8.01 -16.55
N PHE A 487 12.75 -7.56 -16.89
CA PHE A 487 13.43 -7.95 -18.13
C PHE A 487 13.81 -9.42 -18.11
N GLN A 488 14.39 -9.94 -17.03
CA GLN A 488 14.75 -11.37 -16.92
C GLN A 488 13.52 -12.27 -16.97
N SER A 489 12.40 -11.87 -16.35
CA SER A 489 11.15 -12.62 -16.34
C SER A 489 10.25 -12.34 -17.55
N ALA A 490 10.65 -11.43 -18.45
CA ALA A 490 9.88 -11.13 -19.66
C ALA A 490 9.79 -12.37 -20.54
N SER A 491 8.58 -12.75 -20.93
CA SER A 491 8.33 -13.84 -21.88
C SER A 491 8.82 -13.50 -23.29
N LEU A 492 9.01 -12.20 -23.57
CA LEU A 492 9.54 -11.69 -24.83
C LEU A 492 11.08 -11.73 -24.81
N ALA A 493 11.67 -12.15 -25.92
CA ALA A 493 13.10 -12.10 -26.13
C ALA A 493 13.52 -10.67 -26.52
N VAL A 494 13.79 -9.83 -25.51
CA VAL A 494 14.07 -8.40 -25.69
C VAL A 494 15.47 -8.06 -25.18
N GLN A 495 16.16 -7.15 -25.86
CA GLN A 495 17.40 -6.55 -25.40
C GLN A 495 17.39 -5.03 -25.63
N ILE A 496 17.96 -4.28 -24.68
CA ILE A 496 18.14 -2.84 -24.77
C ILE A 496 19.63 -2.56 -24.87
N THR A 497 20.00 -1.69 -25.79
CA THR A 497 21.37 -1.27 -26.01
C THR A 497 21.52 0.24 -25.76
N ASP A 498 22.75 0.66 -25.56
CA ASP A 498 23.09 2.10 -25.59
C ASP A 498 23.21 2.61 -27.04
N ARG A 499 23.60 3.88 -27.19
CA ARG A 499 23.81 4.51 -28.52
C ARG A 499 24.94 3.89 -29.33
N GLN A 500 25.76 3.05 -28.73
CA GLN A 500 26.88 2.34 -29.34
C GLN A 500 26.56 0.86 -29.52
N HIS A 501 25.28 0.50 -29.58
CA HIS A 501 24.74 -0.86 -29.69
C HIS A 501 25.23 -1.88 -28.64
N GLN A 502 25.89 -1.43 -27.57
CA GLN A 502 26.30 -2.30 -26.46
C GLN A 502 25.11 -2.70 -25.61
N VAL A 503 24.88 -4.00 -25.45
CA VAL A 503 23.74 -4.55 -24.70
C VAL A 503 23.82 -4.16 -23.23
N ARG A 504 22.79 -3.48 -22.72
CA ARG A 504 22.64 -3.05 -21.34
C ARG A 504 21.67 -3.90 -20.55
N TYR A 505 20.56 -4.29 -21.19
CA TYR A 505 19.54 -5.16 -20.62
C TYR A 505 19.19 -6.25 -21.62
N LYS A 506 19.06 -7.48 -21.14
CA LYS A 506 18.75 -8.64 -21.94
C LYS A 506 17.80 -9.55 -21.17
N SER A 507 16.71 -9.98 -21.81
CA SER A 507 15.84 -11.00 -21.24
C SER A 507 16.52 -12.38 -21.35
N GLU A 508 16.12 -13.32 -20.50
CA GLU A 508 16.68 -14.68 -20.46
C GLU A 508 16.50 -15.41 -21.80
N ARG A 509 15.42 -15.11 -22.53
CA ARG A 509 15.09 -15.72 -23.82
C ARG A 509 15.76 -15.05 -25.02
N ALA A 510 16.30 -13.86 -24.90
CA ALA A 510 16.94 -13.17 -26.01
C ALA A 510 18.27 -13.81 -26.34
N ARG A 511 18.52 -14.09 -27.63
CA ARG A 511 19.82 -14.54 -28.15
C ARG A 511 20.78 -13.35 -28.25
N THR A 512 22.06 -13.59 -28.05
CA THR A 512 23.09 -12.57 -28.24
C THR A 512 23.32 -12.38 -29.75
N VAL A 513 23.26 -11.13 -30.21
CA VAL A 513 23.38 -10.75 -31.63
C VAL A 513 24.57 -9.83 -31.77
N SER A 514 25.29 -9.90 -32.90
CA SER A 514 26.44 -9.04 -33.22
C SER A 514 25.96 -7.57 -33.44
N GLU A 515 26.86 -6.61 -33.22
CA GLU A 515 26.57 -5.17 -33.40
C GLU A 515 26.14 -4.86 -34.86
N GLU A 516 26.72 -5.50 -35.84
CA GLU A 516 26.40 -5.32 -37.26
C GLU A 516 24.93 -5.67 -37.60
N ILE A 517 24.42 -6.76 -37.00
CA ILE A 517 23.04 -7.21 -37.21
C ILE A 517 22.06 -6.27 -36.43
N LEU A 518 22.50 -5.74 -35.29
CA LEU A 518 21.69 -4.76 -34.52
C LEU A 518 21.55 -3.46 -35.31
N GLU A 519 22.61 -2.97 -35.96
CA GLU A 519 22.55 -1.78 -36.81
C GLU A 519 21.63 -1.98 -38.02
N GLN A 520 21.64 -3.16 -38.63
CA GLN A 520 20.72 -3.49 -39.72
C GLN A 520 19.27 -3.55 -39.23
N ALA A 521 19.04 -4.07 -38.02
CA ALA A 521 17.70 -4.16 -37.44
C ALA A 521 17.10 -2.79 -37.06
N ASP A 522 17.92 -1.74 -36.94
CA ASP A 522 17.43 -0.37 -36.78
C ASP A 522 16.77 0.19 -38.05
N ILE A 523 17.19 -0.29 -39.22
CA ILE A 523 16.69 0.18 -40.52
C ILE A 523 15.50 -0.66 -40.98
N SER A 524 15.62 -1.98 -40.82
CA SER A 524 14.56 -2.94 -41.21
C SER A 524 14.68 -4.24 -40.43
N PRO A 525 13.55 -4.93 -40.17
CA PRO A 525 13.58 -6.22 -39.49
C PRO A 525 14.47 -7.23 -40.20
N VAL A 526 15.35 -7.93 -39.44
CA VAL A 526 16.31 -8.90 -39.94
C VAL A 526 15.93 -10.29 -39.44
N MET A 527 16.03 -11.30 -40.33
CA MET A 527 15.88 -12.70 -39.92
C MET A 527 17.20 -13.22 -39.35
N LEU A 528 17.18 -13.65 -38.09
CA LEU A 528 18.35 -14.24 -37.41
C LEU A 528 18.57 -15.70 -37.82
N ASP A 529 17.49 -16.42 -38.08
CA ASP A 529 17.46 -17.78 -38.61
C ASP A 529 16.13 -17.96 -39.38
N GLN A 530 15.81 -19.21 -39.76
CA GLN A 530 14.59 -19.51 -40.51
C GLN A 530 13.30 -19.24 -39.78
N SER A 531 13.34 -18.95 -38.45
CA SER A 531 12.14 -18.83 -37.61
C SER A 531 12.10 -17.60 -36.70
N VAL A 532 13.24 -16.92 -36.52
CA VAL A 532 13.33 -15.81 -35.56
C VAL A 532 13.62 -14.50 -36.29
N ARG A 533 12.72 -13.55 -36.15
CA ARG A 533 12.84 -12.19 -36.69
C ARG A 533 13.33 -11.24 -35.58
N LEU A 534 14.33 -10.44 -35.86
CA LEU A 534 14.83 -9.36 -35.04
C LEU A 534 14.25 -8.04 -35.56
N SER A 535 13.62 -7.27 -34.68
CA SER A 535 13.15 -5.92 -34.98
C SER A 535 13.76 -4.94 -33.97
N GLY A 536 14.06 -3.73 -34.41
CA GLY A 536 14.66 -2.67 -33.60
C GLY A 536 13.84 -1.39 -33.61
N ALA A 537 13.94 -0.60 -32.53
CA ALA A 537 13.39 0.75 -32.45
C ALA A 537 14.29 1.64 -31.60
N ALA A 538 14.45 2.90 -32.03
CA ALA A 538 15.20 3.88 -31.26
C ALA A 538 14.42 4.32 -30.02
N ILE A 539 15.08 4.37 -28.86
CA ILE A 539 14.55 4.88 -27.60
C ILE A 539 15.41 6.03 -27.08
N HIS A 540 14.92 6.77 -26.10
CA HIS A 540 15.69 7.86 -25.52
C HIS A 540 16.95 7.34 -24.80
N GLY A 541 18.09 7.45 -25.45
CA GLY A 541 19.39 7.04 -24.89
C GLY A 541 20.00 5.76 -25.48
N GLY A 542 19.31 5.10 -26.42
CA GLY A 542 19.78 3.87 -27.07
C GLY A 542 18.73 3.27 -27.99
N HIS A 543 18.74 1.96 -28.10
CA HIS A 543 17.85 1.19 -28.97
C HIS A 543 17.25 0.02 -28.18
N ILE A 544 16.04 -0.40 -28.56
CA ILE A 544 15.38 -1.60 -28.09
C ILE A 544 15.24 -2.58 -29.25
N TYR A 545 15.60 -3.84 -29.03
CA TYR A 545 15.49 -4.91 -30.01
C TYR A 545 14.66 -6.03 -29.40
N TRP A 546 13.75 -6.60 -30.18
CA TRP A 546 12.99 -7.77 -29.79
C TRP A 546 13.05 -8.86 -30.86
N GLN A 547 13.13 -10.09 -30.41
CA GLN A 547 13.18 -11.29 -31.20
C GLN A 547 11.83 -11.97 -31.15
N GLU A 548 11.22 -12.16 -32.29
CA GLU A 548 9.92 -12.80 -32.44
C GLU A 548 10.10 -14.15 -33.13
N ASP A 549 9.54 -15.20 -32.55
CA ASP A 549 9.41 -16.47 -33.20
C ASP A 549 8.26 -16.38 -34.24
N VAL A 550 8.63 -16.29 -35.49
CA VAL A 550 7.73 -16.21 -36.63
C VAL A 550 7.49 -17.56 -37.30
N SER A 551 7.98 -18.67 -36.71
CA SER A 551 7.85 -20.04 -37.26
C SER A 551 6.40 -20.38 -37.55
N ARG A 552 5.49 -20.06 -36.62
CA ARG A 552 4.06 -20.28 -36.79
C ARG A 552 3.47 -19.37 -37.89
N LEU A 553 3.93 -18.16 -37.98
CA LEU A 553 3.51 -17.20 -38.99
C LEU A 553 3.99 -17.59 -40.38
N LEU A 554 5.25 -18.05 -40.50
CA LEU A 554 5.82 -18.58 -41.75
C LEU A 554 5.18 -19.91 -42.15
N ALA A 555 4.90 -20.80 -41.19
CA ALA A 555 4.15 -22.03 -41.44
C ALA A 555 2.75 -21.72 -41.93
N MET A 556 2.07 -20.78 -41.28
CA MET A 556 0.75 -20.31 -41.66
C MET A 556 0.75 -19.59 -43.02
N GLN A 557 1.83 -18.86 -43.34
CA GLN A 557 2.00 -18.23 -44.66
C GLN A 557 2.20 -19.28 -45.75
N ARG A 558 3.03 -20.32 -45.52
CA ARG A 558 3.19 -21.44 -46.47
C ARG A 558 1.88 -22.23 -46.62
N GLU A 559 1.18 -22.46 -45.54
CA GLU A 559 -0.12 -23.12 -45.55
C GLU A 559 -1.16 -22.28 -46.31
N LEU A 560 -1.14 -20.93 -46.12
CA LEU A 560 -1.92 -19.99 -46.89
C LEU A 560 -1.55 -20.01 -48.39
N GLU A 561 -0.26 -20.02 -48.72
CA GLU A 561 0.21 -20.10 -50.12
C GLU A 561 -0.21 -21.42 -50.77
N MET A 562 -0.04 -22.57 -50.09
CA MET A 562 -0.54 -23.86 -50.55
C MET A 562 -2.06 -23.91 -50.69
N THR A 563 -2.77 -23.34 -49.65
CA THR A 563 -4.23 -23.27 -49.68
C THR A 563 -4.69 -22.32 -50.80
N GLN A 564 -3.95 -21.27 -51.08
CA GLN A 564 -4.23 -20.35 -52.17
C GLN A 564 -3.97 -20.97 -53.54
N GLU A 565 -2.95 -21.84 -53.68
CA GLU A 565 -2.75 -22.70 -54.88
C GLU A 565 -3.89 -23.72 -55.03
N GLU A 566 -4.27 -24.41 -53.91
CA GLU A 566 -5.44 -25.34 -53.92
C GLU A 566 -6.76 -24.62 -54.18
N LEU A 567 -6.88 -23.36 -53.70
CA LEU A 567 -8.05 -22.50 -53.94
C LEU A 567 -8.14 -22.01 -55.41
N CYS A 568 -7.01 -21.77 -56.06
CA CYS A 568 -6.99 -21.49 -57.48
C CYS A 568 -7.51 -22.69 -58.32
N ASP A 569 -7.23 -23.91 -57.86
CA ASP A 569 -7.67 -25.15 -58.53
C ASP A 569 -9.09 -25.59 -58.13
N THR A 570 -9.51 -25.23 -56.89
CA THR A 570 -10.82 -25.63 -56.35
C THR A 570 -11.67 -24.44 -55.89
N GLY A 571 -11.37 -23.25 -56.37
CA GLY A 571 -11.81 -21.96 -55.86
C GLY A 571 -13.30 -21.77 -55.56
N ASP A 572 -14.19 -22.33 -56.44
CA ASP A 572 -15.62 -22.17 -56.29
C ASP A 572 -16.23 -23.02 -55.13
N VAL A 573 -15.62 -24.17 -54.83
CA VAL A 573 -16.11 -25.08 -53.77
C VAL A 573 -15.70 -24.58 -52.38
N LEU A 574 -14.47 -24.10 -52.21
CA LEU A 574 -13.98 -23.62 -50.93
C LEU A 574 -14.61 -22.26 -50.52
N LYS A 575 -14.89 -21.42 -51.51
CA LYS A 575 -15.62 -20.18 -51.31
C LYS A 575 -17.05 -20.44 -50.77
N ALA A 576 -17.76 -21.40 -51.38
CA ALA A 576 -19.07 -21.81 -50.92
C ALA A 576 -19.03 -22.43 -49.50
N VAL A 577 -17.98 -23.25 -49.19
CA VAL A 577 -17.79 -23.82 -47.85
C VAL A 577 -17.39 -22.78 -46.82
N ALA A 578 -16.54 -21.79 -47.16
CA ALA A 578 -16.18 -20.69 -46.28
C ALA A 578 -17.37 -19.77 -45.98
N GLU A 579 -18.18 -19.47 -47.05
CA GLU A 579 -19.42 -18.69 -46.87
C GLU A 579 -20.45 -19.44 -45.98
N GLN A 580 -20.53 -20.76 -46.19
CA GLN A 580 -21.41 -21.59 -45.38
C GLN A 580 -20.96 -21.69 -43.91
N LYS A 581 -19.63 -21.76 -43.66
CA LYS A 581 -19.07 -21.79 -42.31
C LYS A 581 -19.21 -20.45 -41.60
N ALA A 582 -18.94 -19.35 -42.32
CA ALA A 582 -19.15 -18.00 -41.80
C ALA A 582 -20.61 -17.73 -41.44
N TYR A 583 -21.54 -18.18 -42.34
CA TYR A 583 -22.95 -18.11 -42.09
C TYR A 583 -23.37 -18.93 -40.86
N ARG A 584 -22.77 -20.11 -40.69
CA ARG A 584 -23.04 -20.97 -39.53
C ARG A 584 -22.55 -20.37 -38.22
N ILE A 585 -21.35 -19.76 -38.19
CA ILE A 585 -20.82 -19.06 -36.99
C ILE A 585 -21.73 -17.86 -36.65
N HIS A 586 -22.17 -17.13 -37.67
CA HIS A 586 -23.09 -16.04 -37.47
C HIS A 586 -24.42 -16.52 -36.88
N LEU A 587 -24.94 -17.63 -37.38
CA LEU A 587 -26.14 -18.27 -36.87
C LEU A 587 -26.01 -18.81 -35.43
N GLU A 588 -24.81 -19.36 -35.08
CA GLU A 588 -24.54 -19.84 -33.74
C GLU A 588 -24.48 -18.66 -32.74
N GLU A 589 -23.92 -17.53 -33.14
CA GLU A 589 -23.87 -16.30 -32.33
C GLU A 589 -25.27 -15.67 -32.21
N GLU A 590 -26.04 -15.59 -33.31
CA GLU A 590 -27.43 -15.15 -33.28
C GLU A 590 -28.27 -16.06 -32.38
N ASN A 591 -28.17 -17.37 -32.54
CA ASN A 591 -28.94 -18.32 -31.72
C ASN A 591 -28.61 -18.16 -30.24
N ARG A 592 -27.33 -17.96 -29.87
CA ARG A 592 -26.92 -17.71 -28.48
C ARG A 592 -27.59 -16.45 -27.91
N LEU A 593 -27.67 -15.38 -28.71
CA LEU A 593 -28.34 -14.15 -28.28
C LEU A 593 -29.85 -14.35 -28.18
N TYR A 594 -30.48 -15.12 -29.13
CA TYR A 594 -31.88 -15.47 -29.05
C TYR A 594 -32.21 -16.34 -27.84
N ASP A 595 -31.38 -17.34 -27.54
CA ASP A 595 -31.53 -18.19 -26.36
C ASP A 595 -31.45 -17.35 -25.07
N LEU A 596 -30.54 -16.35 -25.02
CA LEU A 596 -30.42 -15.44 -23.90
C LEU A 596 -31.68 -14.56 -23.73
N VAL A 597 -32.20 -14.04 -24.86
CA VAL A 597 -33.44 -13.26 -24.88
C VAL A 597 -34.61 -14.14 -24.44
N GLU A 598 -34.75 -15.36 -25.00
CA GLU A 598 -35.78 -16.31 -24.63
C GLU A 598 -35.76 -16.66 -23.15
N ALA A 599 -34.59 -16.98 -22.60
CA ALA A 599 -34.41 -17.30 -21.19
C ALA A 599 -34.82 -16.14 -20.26
N GLN A 600 -34.48 -14.91 -20.64
CA GLN A 600 -34.76 -13.73 -19.80
C GLN A 600 -36.17 -13.18 -19.95
N THR A 601 -36.84 -13.45 -21.06
CA THR A 601 -38.22 -12.95 -21.32
C THR A 601 -39.27 -14.05 -21.26
N ALA A 602 -38.88 -15.30 -21.00
CA ALA A 602 -39.80 -16.45 -20.98
C ALA A 602 -41.04 -16.27 -20.08
N PRO A 603 -40.92 -15.72 -18.84
CA PRO A 603 -42.08 -15.51 -17.97
C PRO A 603 -43.09 -14.53 -18.59
N GLN A 604 -42.61 -13.45 -19.17
CA GLN A 604 -43.44 -12.41 -19.79
C GLN A 604 -44.09 -12.91 -21.11
N VAL A 605 -43.35 -13.71 -21.87
CA VAL A 605 -43.91 -14.37 -23.07
C VAL A 605 -45.03 -15.35 -22.69
N ALA A 606 -44.87 -16.09 -21.58
CA ALA A 606 -45.91 -16.94 -21.04
C ALA A 606 -47.16 -16.14 -20.62
N ALA A 607 -46.94 -15.04 -19.86
CA ALA A 607 -48.00 -14.12 -19.47
C ALA A 607 -48.72 -13.50 -20.68
N LEU A 608 -47.97 -13.13 -21.74
CA LEU A 608 -48.54 -12.58 -22.97
C LEU A 608 -49.42 -13.59 -23.68
N ARG A 609 -49.03 -14.87 -23.74
CA ARG A 609 -49.86 -15.94 -24.31
C ARG A 609 -51.15 -16.14 -23.53
N GLU A 610 -51.07 -16.11 -22.21
CA GLU A 610 -52.25 -16.22 -21.35
C GLU A 610 -53.21 -15.04 -21.56
N LEU A 611 -52.70 -13.81 -21.53
CA LEU A 611 -53.46 -12.58 -21.78
C LEU A 611 -54.11 -12.60 -23.18
N THR A 612 -53.39 -13.09 -24.20
CA THR A 612 -53.94 -13.22 -25.57
C THR A 612 -55.08 -14.25 -25.65
N THR A 613 -54.94 -15.36 -24.90
CA THR A 613 -56.01 -16.37 -24.81
C THR A 613 -57.25 -15.81 -24.11
N GLN A 614 -57.04 -15.05 -23.03
CA GLN A 614 -58.14 -14.38 -22.31
C GLN A 614 -58.84 -13.30 -23.19
N LEU A 615 -58.03 -12.59 -24.00
CA LEU A 615 -58.59 -11.60 -24.96
C LEU A 615 -59.48 -12.26 -25.99
N GLY A 616 -59.08 -13.46 -26.51
CA GLY A 616 -59.92 -14.23 -27.48
C GLY A 616 -61.25 -14.76 -26.89
N GLN A 617 -61.35 -14.80 -25.55
CA GLN A 617 -62.56 -15.25 -24.82
C GLN A 617 -63.40 -14.10 -24.25
N ALA A 618 -62.92 -12.84 -24.40
CA ALA A 618 -63.62 -11.68 -23.85
C ALA A 618 -64.83 -11.27 -24.68
N GLU A 619 -66.01 -11.41 -24.11
CA GLU A 619 -67.27 -10.97 -24.73
C GLU A 619 -67.57 -9.48 -24.48
N ASP A 620 -66.96 -8.87 -23.46
CA ASP A 620 -67.16 -7.47 -23.09
C ASP A 620 -66.04 -6.59 -23.69
N LEU A 621 -66.46 -5.50 -24.36
CA LEU A 621 -65.59 -4.56 -25.06
C LEU A 621 -64.61 -3.85 -24.08
N ASP A 622 -65.02 -3.50 -22.85
CA ASP A 622 -64.24 -2.83 -21.90
C ASP A 622 -63.18 -3.76 -21.25
N LYS A 623 -63.54 -5.04 -21.07
CA LYS A 623 -62.62 -6.09 -20.66
C LYS A 623 -61.57 -6.36 -21.75
N ALA A 624 -62.01 -6.42 -23.00
CA ALA A 624 -61.15 -6.61 -24.17
C ALA A 624 -60.08 -5.46 -24.28
N LYS A 625 -60.55 -4.21 -24.14
CA LYS A 625 -59.65 -3.04 -24.15
C LYS A 625 -58.60 -3.09 -23.02
N ARG A 626 -58.98 -3.47 -21.79
CA ARG A 626 -58.02 -3.62 -20.67
C ARG A 626 -57.01 -4.73 -20.95
N LEU A 627 -57.44 -5.88 -21.41
CA LEU A 627 -56.56 -6.99 -21.78
C LEU A 627 -55.60 -6.58 -22.89
N LEU A 628 -56.07 -5.86 -23.92
CA LEU A 628 -55.23 -5.35 -25.00
C LEU A 628 -54.19 -4.37 -24.47
N GLY A 629 -54.54 -3.48 -23.53
CA GLY A 629 -53.59 -2.59 -22.88
C GLY A 629 -52.50 -3.33 -22.10
N LYS A 630 -52.87 -4.38 -21.34
CA LYS A 630 -51.88 -5.25 -20.66
C LYS A 630 -50.95 -5.94 -21.65
N ILE A 631 -51.49 -6.47 -22.75
CA ILE A 631 -50.71 -7.10 -23.83
C ILE A 631 -49.69 -6.11 -24.42
N VAL A 632 -50.10 -4.86 -24.66
CA VAL A 632 -49.17 -3.82 -25.16
C VAL A 632 -48.06 -3.51 -24.15
N ILE A 633 -48.39 -3.41 -22.87
CA ILE A 633 -47.40 -3.12 -21.81
C ILE A 633 -46.36 -4.23 -21.71
N VAL A 634 -46.79 -5.49 -21.53
CA VAL A 634 -45.92 -6.64 -21.46
C VAL A 634 -45.13 -6.84 -22.76
N GLY A 635 -45.75 -6.63 -23.91
CA GLY A 635 -45.06 -6.69 -25.21
C GLY A 635 -43.98 -5.62 -25.37
N THR A 636 -44.21 -4.43 -24.81
CA THR A 636 -43.22 -3.36 -24.81
C THR A 636 -42.03 -3.70 -23.95
N TYR A 637 -42.26 -4.27 -22.77
CA TYR A 637 -41.16 -4.76 -21.92
C TYR A 637 -40.35 -5.81 -22.66
N ILE A 638 -40.96 -6.85 -23.21
CA ILE A 638 -40.24 -7.89 -23.95
C ILE A 638 -39.40 -7.28 -25.07
N LYS A 639 -39.96 -6.38 -25.86
CA LYS A 639 -39.26 -5.67 -26.94
C LYS A 639 -38.08 -4.88 -26.43
N ARG A 640 -38.25 -4.08 -25.39
CA ARG A 640 -37.19 -3.19 -24.86
C ARG A 640 -36.14 -3.95 -24.07
N ARG A 641 -36.54 -4.97 -23.33
CA ARG A 641 -35.63 -5.86 -22.64
C ARG A 641 -34.73 -6.61 -23.62
N SER A 642 -35.29 -7.11 -24.69
CA SER A 642 -34.53 -7.73 -25.79
C SER A 642 -33.56 -6.75 -26.42
N ASN A 643 -34.02 -5.51 -26.71
CA ASN A 643 -33.11 -4.47 -27.24
C ASN A 643 -31.96 -4.15 -26.30
N LEU A 644 -32.19 -4.04 -24.99
CA LEU A 644 -31.16 -3.80 -24.01
C LEU A 644 -30.11 -4.95 -23.96
N ILE A 645 -30.57 -6.19 -24.13
CA ILE A 645 -29.72 -7.38 -24.25
C ILE A 645 -28.83 -7.29 -25.50
N PHE A 646 -29.42 -6.90 -26.65
CA PHE A 646 -28.69 -6.75 -27.92
C PHE A 646 -27.69 -5.59 -27.87
N VAL A 647 -28.06 -4.44 -27.27
CA VAL A 647 -27.20 -3.26 -27.14
C VAL A 647 -26.06 -3.53 -26.15
N ALA A 648 -26.34 -4.28 -25.09
CA ALA A 648 -25.31 -4.66 -24.13
C ALA A 648 -24.25 -5.53 -24.79
N GLY A 649 -24.64 -6.51 -25.60
CA GLY A 649 -23.72 -7.44 -26.25
C GLY A 649 -22.72 -8.04 -25.24
N GLN A 650 -21.42 -7.71 -25.40
CA GLN A 650 -20.34 -8.07 -24.50
C GLN A 650 -19.89 -6.90 -23.61
N ASP A 651 -20.47 -5.71 -23.79
CA ASP A 651 -20.09 -4.52 -23.02
C ASP A 651 -20.64 -4.57 -21.59
N GLN A 652 -19.80 -4.20 -20.64
CA GLN A 652 -20.23 -4.11 -19.23
C GLN A 652 -21.04 -2.84 -18.94
N SER A 653 -21.14 -1.91 -19.88
CA SER A 653 -21.85 -0.65 -19.70
C SER A 653 -22.66 -0.24 -20.93
N ILE A 654 -23.85 0.31 -20.69
CA ILE A 654 -24.78 0.79 -21.69
C ILE A 654 -24.90 2.32 -21.56
N ARG A 655 -25.17 3.02 -22.68
CA ARG A 655 -25.48 4.46 -22.65
C ARG A 655 -26.81 4.69 -21.92
N THR A 656 -26.82 5.67 -21.03
CA THR A 656 -28.03 6.05 -20.28
C THR A 656 -29.24 6.35 -21.20
N GLU A 657 -28.97 6.83 -22.42
CA GLU A 657 -29.97 7.12 -23.39
C GLU A 657 -30.80 5.88 -23.81
N GLU A 658 -30.18 4.70 -23.83
CA GLU A 658 -30.88 3.44 -24.15
C GLU A 658 -31.91 3.06 -23.07
N LEU A 659 -31.54 3.24 -21.79
CA LEU A 659 -32.47 3.08 -20.68
C LEU A 659 -33.59 4.13 -20.76
N ARG A 660 -33.24 5.40 -21.04
CA ARG A 660 -34.19 6.49 -21.16
C ARG A 660 -35.21 6.22 -22.29
N LEU A 661 -34.77 5.73 -23.46
CA LEU A 661 -35.64 5.36 -24.57
C LEU A 661 -36.56 4.19 -24.21
N SER A 662 -36.01 3.18 -23.53
CA SER A 662 -36.81 2.02 -23.08
C SER A 662 -37.87 2.45 -22.08
N MET A 663 -37.53 3.23 -21.09
CA MET A 663 -38.44 3.75 -20.08
C MET A 663 -39.49 4.70 -20.68
N LYS A 664 -39.11 5.53 -21.65
CA LYS A 664 -40.01 6.46 -22.30
C LYS A 664 -41.10 5.71 -23.06
N GLU A 665 -40.78 4.67 -23.83
CA GLU A 665 -41.76 3.86 -24.53
C GLU A 665 -42.71 3.13 -23.57
N SER A 666 -42.15 2.53 -22.49
CA SER A 666 -42.99 1.91 -21.45
C SER A 666 -43.93 2.94 -20.80
N ALA A 667 -43.41 4.16 -20.48
CA ALA A 667 -44.23 5.25 -19.94
C ALA A 667 -45.32 5.73 -20.89
N GLU A 668 -45.04 5.82 -22.18
CA GLU A 668 -46.03 6.21 -23.19
C GLU A 668 -47.16 5.17 -23.29
N ASN A 669 -46.84 3.87 -23.25
CA ASN A 669 -47.82 2.82 -23.28
C ASN A 669 -48.66 2.73 -21.99
N LEU A 670 -48.02 2.98 -20.83
CA LEU A 670 -48.77 3.11 -19.57
C LEU A 670 -49.77 4.27 -19.58
N LYS A 671 -49.40 5.41 -20.18
CA LYS A 671 -50.30 6.56 -20.35
C LYS A 671 -51.51 6.21 -21.24
N LEU A 672 -51.32 5.41 -22.31
CA LEU A 672 -52.42 4.92 -23.15
C LEU A 672 -53.34 3.98 -22.37
N TYR A 673 -52.81 3.25 -21.38
CA TYR A 673 -53.59 2.41 -20.48
C TYR A 673 -54.34 3.21 -19.39
N GLY A 674 -54.00 4.51 -19.23
CA GLY A 674 -54.63 5.41 -18.27
C GLY A 674 -53.80 5.69 -17.02
N VAL A 675 -52.60 5.15 -16.94
CA VAL A 675 -51.67 5.36 -15.81
C VAL A 675 -50.79 6.59 -16.06
N GLN A 676 -50.72 7.50 -15.10
CA GLN A 676 -49.80 8.65 -15.18
C GLN A 676 -48.38 8.19 -14.89
N CYS A 677 -47.51 8.21 -15.90
CA CYS A 677 -46.11 7.77 -15.75
C CYS A 677 -45.18 8.91 -16.07
N SER A 678 -44.19 9.12 -15.19
CA SER A 678 -43.09 10.07 -15.34
C SER A 678 -41.73 9.40 -15.11
N VAL A 679 -40.78 9.71 -15.97
CA VAL A 679 -39.43 9.13 -15.90
C VAL A 679 -38.41 10.25 -15.85
N GLN A 680 -37.56 10.24 -14.84
CA GLN A 680 -36.49 11.19 -14.61
C GLN A 680 -35.13 10.44 -14.40
N ILE A 681 -34.21 10.62 -15.32
CA ILE A 681 -32.88 10.02 -15.27
C ILE A 681 -31.84 11.14 -15.43
N LEU A 682 -31.08 11.45 -14.37
CA LEU A 682 -30.25 12.64 -14.26
C LEU A 682 -28.82 12.30 -13.82
N GLY A 683 -27.82 12.92 -14.46
CA GLY A 683 -26.48 13.04 -13.89
C GLY A 683 -25.39 12.08 -14.38
N PHE A 684 -25.63 11.21 -15.40
CA PHE A 684 -24.65 10.24 -15.88
C PHE A 684 -24.85 9.89 -17.37
N GLU A 685 -23.72 9.55 -18.04
CA GLU A 685 -23.73 9.20 -19.48
C GLU A 685 -23.80 7.71 -19.75
N ARG A 686 -23.18 6.87 -18.90
CA ARG A 686 -23.16 5.41 -19.04
C ARG A 686 -23.50 4.75 -17.70
N LEU A 687 -24.14 3.60 -17.76
CA LEU A 687 -24.47 2.75 -16.62
C LEU A 687 -23.93 1.34 -16.86
N LEU A 688 -23.64 0.62 -15.79
CA LEU A 688 -23.36 -0.80 -15.89
C LEU A 688 -24.60 -1.53 -16.43
N THR A 689 -24.36 -2.51 -17.30
CA THR A 689 -25.44 -3.35 -17.89
C THR A 689 -26.33 -3.97 -16.82
N GLU A 690 -25.73 -4.41 -15.71
CA GLU A 690 -26.47 -4.97 -14.57
C GLU A 690 -27.39 -3.94 -13.92
N THR A 691 -26.90 -2.72 -13.70
CA THR A 691 -27.68 -1.61 -13.14
C THR A 691 -28.88 -1.25 -14.01
N VAL A 692 -28.67 -1.18 -15.35
CA VAL A 692 -29.74 -0.93 -16.34
C VAL A 692 -30.79 -2.03 -16.28
N ASN A 693 -30.37 -3.27 -16.26
CA ASN A 693 -31.27 -4.43 -16.21
C ASN A 693 -32.10 -4.42 -14.94
N ILE A 694 -31.46 -4.28 -13.77
CA ILE A 694 -32.16 -4.25 -12.49
C ILE A 694 -33.16 -3.08 -12.42
N ALA A 695 -32.76 -1.90 -12.90
CA ALA A 695 -33.63 -0.73 -12.88
C ALA A 695 -34.87 -0.92 -13.76
N TYR A 696 -34.69 -1.50 -14.96
CA TYR A 696 -35.79 -1.74 -15.88
C TYR A 696 -36.69 -2.91 -15.45
N ASP A 697 -36.07 -4.00 -14.95
CA ASP A 697 -36.80 -5.17 -14.46
C ASP A 697 -37.58 -4.83 -13.16
N LEU A 698 -37.05 -3.99 -12.28
CA LEU A 698 -37.79 -3.52 -11.10
C LEU A 698 -38.99 -2.64 -11.48
N PHE A 699 -38.80 -1.73 -12.44
CA PHE A 699 -39.93 -0.91 -12.93
C PHE A 699 -41.04 -1.77 -13.48
N GLU A 700 -40.70 -2.76 -14.31
CA GLU A 700 -41.69 -3.68 -14.89
C GLU A 700 -42.38 -4.52 -13.82
N ALA A 701 -41.64 -5.02 -12.83
CA ALA A 701 -42.23 -5.80 -11.75
C ALA A 701 -43.23 -4.98 -10.92
N VAL A 702 -42.98 -3.68 -10.72
CA VAL A 702 -43.96 -2.77 -10.10
C VAL A 702 -45.18 -2.60 -10.97
N VAL A 703 -45.00 -2.46 -12.28
CA VAL A 703 -46.11 -2.34 -13.25
C VAL A 703 -46.91 -3.62 -13.32
N GLU A 704 -46.27 -4.79 -13.46
CA GLU A 704 -46.96 -6.09 -13.52
C GLU A 704 -47.81 -6.33 -12.27
N MET A 705 -47.28 -6.03 -11.08
CA MET A 705 -47.97 -6.24 -9.81
C MET A 705 -49.17 -5.27 -9.65
N GLY A 706 -48.97 -4.01 -9.99
CA GLY A 706 -49.94 -2.96 -9.75
C GLY A 706 -50.87 -2.63 -10.91
N ILE A 707 -50.76 -3.31 -12.09
CA ILE A 707 -51.39 -2.90 -13.36
C ILE A 707 -52.89 -2.69 -13.30
N ASP A 708 -53.59 -3.39 -12.41
CA ASP A 708 -55.06 -3.26 -12.26
C ASP A 708 -55.49 -2.13 -11.34
N THR A 709 -54.60 -1.66 -10.45
CA THR A 709 -54.88 -0.69 -9.39
C THR A 709 -54.01 0.56 -9.43
N ILE A 710 -52.96 0.56 -10.25
CA ILE A 710 -51.99 1.65 -10.34
C ILE A 710 -52.60 2.86 -11.05
N SER A 711 -52.58 4.02 -10.40
CA SER A 711 -53.05 5.30 -10.96
C SER A 711 -51.87 6.15 -11.48
N SER A 712 -50.76 6.12 -10.74
CA SER A 712 -49.58 6.89 -11.14
C SER A 712 -48.28 6.20 -10.74
N ILE A 713 -47.22 6.42 -11.52
CA ILE A 713 -45.88 5.92 -11.26
C ILE A 713 -44.84 6.96 -11.66
N LEU A 714 -43.90 7.21 -10.77
CA LEU A 714 -42.70 8.04 -10.97
C LEU A 714 -41.49 7.16 -10.88
N PHE A 715 -40.69 7.11 -11.92
CA PHE A 715 -39.36 6.52 -11.93
C PHE A 715 -38.32 7.63 -11.88
N ARG A 716 -37.45 7.64 -10.86
CA ARG A 716 -36.39 8.60 -10.70
C ARG A 716 -35.06 7.88 -10.46
N MET A 717 -34.08 8.28 -11.22
CA MET A 717 -32.71 7.79 -11.09
C MET A 717 -31.75 8.96 -11.13
N GLU A 718 -31.00 9.17 -10.04
CA GLU A 718 -30.14 10.33 -9.90
C GLU A 718 -28.90 10.02 -9.08
N MET A 719 -27.87 10.84 -9.27
CA MET A 719 -26.65 10.81 -8.45
C MET A 719 -26.84 11.69 -7.23
N GLU A 720 -26.62 11.14 -6.04
CA GLU A 720 -26.56 11.90 -4.80
C GLU A 720 -25.29 11.50 -4.04
N GLY A 721 -24.35 12.45 -3.92
CA GLY A 721 -23.03 12.17 -3.35
C GLY A 721 -22.22 11.18 -4.20
N SER A 722 -21.84 10.04 -3.64
CA SER A 722 -21.06 8.98 -4.30
C SER A 722 -21.93 7.79 -4.76
N GLY A 723 -23.22 7.80 -4.53
CA GLY A 723 -24.15 6.71 -4.85
C GLY A 723 -25.12 7.05 -5.96
N LEU A 724 -25.54 6.04 -6.72
CA LEU A 724 -26.62 6.14 -7.67
C LEU A 724 -27.91 5.66 -7.00
N PHE A 725 -28.89 6.56 -6.92
CA PHE A 725 -30.18 6.31 -6.28
C PHE A 725 -31.23 6.03 -7.34
N LEU A 726 -31.89 4.90 -7.21
CA LEU A 726 -33.11 4.57 -7.93
C LEU A 726 -34.30 4.68 -6.97
N THR A 727 -35.27 5.45 -7.33
CA THR A 727 -36.54 5.60 -6.58
C THR A 727 -37.71 5.40 -7.53
N ILE A 728 -38.64 4.54 -7.14
CA ILE A 728 -39.92 4.36 -7.83
C ILE A 728 -41.03 4.68 -6.85
N CYS A 729 -41.84 5.68 -7.18
CA CYS A 729 -43.02 6.01 -6.39
C CYS A 729 -44.25 5.52 -7.20
N ALA A 730 -45.10 4.73 -6.59
CA ALA A 730 -46.29 4.16 -7.25
C ALA A 730 -47.53 4.31 -6.36
N ASP A 731 -48.60 4.82 -6.97
CA ASP A 731 -49.89 4.88 -6.34
C ASP A 731 -50.70 3.67 -6.79
N CYS A 732 -50.74 2.62 -5.98
CA CYS A 732 -51.44 1.38 -6.23
C CYS A 732 -51.92 0.73 -4.92
N MET A 733 -52.97 -0.11 -5.02
CA MET A 733 -53.54 -0.78 -3.85
C MET A 733 -52.86 -2.11 -3.50
N GLU A 734 -51.96 -2.59 -4.33
CA GLU A 734 -51.26 -3.85 -4.14
C GLU A 734 -50.07 -3.68 -3.15
N ASP A 735 -49.77 -4.74 -2.40
CA ASP A 735 -48.66 -4.75 -1.48
C ASP A 735 -47.32 -4.98 -2.22
N LEU A 736 -46.60 -3.88 -2.50
CA LEU A 736 -45.33 -3.95 -3.21
C LEU A 736 -44.17 -4.46 -2.34
N THR A 737 -44.36 -4.77 -1.05
CA THR A 737 -43.34 -5.39 -0.22
C THR A 737 -42.95 -6.79 -0.71
N ALA A 738 -43.87 -7.48 -1.42
CA ALA A 738 -43.62 -8.77 -2.04
C ALA A 738 -42.42 -8.74 -3.04
N LEU A 739 -42.16 -7.59 -3.66
CA LEU A 739 -41.04 -7.42 -4.59
C LEU A 739 -39.67 -7.60 -3.91
N LYS A 740 -39.57 -7.53 -2.59
CA LYS A 740 -38.32 -7.83 -1.84
C LYS A 740 -37.85 -9.27 -2.03
N VAL A 741 -38.74 -10.18 -2.40
CA VAL A 741 -38.37 -11.59 -2.68
C VAL A 741 -37.54 -11.68 -3.96
N SER A 742 -37.94 -10.95 -4.99
CA SER A 742 -37.26 -10.93 -6.29
C SER A 742 -36.10 -9.90 -6.33
N PHE A 743 -36.18 -8.86 -5.54
CA PHE A 743 -35.18 -7.79 -5.43
C PHE A 743 -34.82 -7.55 -3.96
N PRO A 744 -33.93 -8.36 -3.33
CA PRO A 744 -33.68 -8.32 -1.89
C PRO A 744 -33.10 -6.99 -1.37
N GLU A 745 -32.48 -6.21 -2.26
CA GLU A 745 -31.78 -4.97 -1.92
C GLU A 745 -32.65 -3.72 -2.05
N ILE A 746 -33.97 -3.86 -2.27
CA ILE A 746 -34.88 -2.72 -2.30
C ILE A 746 -35.42 -2.40 -0.91
N ALA A 747 -35.48 -1.11 -0.59
CA ALA A 747 -36.32 -0.63 0.49
C ALA A 747 -37.71 -0.29 -0.05
N ALA A 748 -38.74 -0.91 0.48
CA ALA A 748 -40.13 -0.63 0.12
C ALA A 748 -40.86 -0.14 1.36
N SER A 749 -41.51 1.04 1.25
CA SER A 749 -42.34 1.64 2.29
C SER A 749 -43.58 2.29 1.67
N GLN A 750 -44.65 2.35 2.42
CA GLN A 750 -45.88 3.03 2.04
C GLN A 750 -46.06 4.25 2.94
N ASP A 751 -46.49 5.37 2.35
CA ASP A 751 -46.78 6.62 3.05
C ASP A 751 -48.18 6.62 3.65
N GLU A 752 -48.50 7.58 4.50
CA GLU A 752 -49.84 7.78 5.11
C GLU A 752 -50.96 8.00 4.05
N ASP A 753 -50.59 8.55 2.89
CA ASP A 753 -51.44 8.77 1.75
C ASP A 753 -51.64 7.53 0.82
N GLY A 754 -51.03 6.39 1.17
CA GLY A 754 -51.09 5.15 0.43
C GLY A 754 -50.09 5.01 -0.73
N LEU A 755 -49.19 5.98 -0.92
CA LEU A 755 -48.19 5.99 -1.98
C LEU A 755 -47.04 5.06 -1.62
N TRP A 756 -46.67 4.18 -2.52
CA TRP A 756 -45.52 3.30 -2.36
C TRP A 756 -44.23 3.97 -2.81
N TYR A 757 -43.18 3.82 -1.97
CA TYR A 757 -41.83 4.25 -2.26
C TYR A 757 -40.92 3.03 -2.27
N LEU A 758 -40.37 2.69 -3.43
CA LEU A 758 -39.32 1.68 -3.57
C LEU A 758 -38.02 2.39 -3.90
N SER A 759 -37.00 2.14 -3.10
CA SER A 759 -35.69 2.70 -3.36
C SER A 759 -34.59 1.65 -3.33
N ARG A 760 -33.57 1.87 -4.17
CA ARG A 760 -32.35 1.06 -4.20
C ARG A 760 -31.15 1.98 -4.42
N ILE A 761 -30.07 1.69 -3.68
CA ILE A 761 -28.81 2.40 -3.79
C ILE A 761 -27.83 1.47 -4.48
N PHE A 762 -27.22 1.96 -5.55
CA PHE A 762 -26.10 1.28 -6.20
C PHE A 762 -24.82 1.98 -5.72
N GLU A 763 -23.99 1.23 -4.97
CA GLU A 763 -22.68 1.74 -4.49
C GLU A 763 -21.73 1.99 -5.68
N GLN A 764 -20.59 2.62 -5.45
CA GLN A 764 -19.57 2.99 -6.45
C GLN A 764 -19.25 1.88 -7.47
N GLY A 765 -20.03 1.69 -8.48
CA GLY A 765 -19.94 0.64 -9.50
C GLY A 765 -21.15 0.59 -10.43
N GLY A 766 -22.23 1.32 -10.10
CA GLY A 766 -23.42 1.41 -10.95
C GLY A 766 -23.21 2.22 -12.24
N ILE A 767 -22.11 2.99 -12.32
CA ILE A 767 -21.77 3.84 -13.47
C ILE A 767 -20.64 3.18 -14.25
N GLY A 768 -20.85 2.97 -15.53
CA GLY A 768 -19.80 2.53 -16.46
C GLY A 768 -18.77 3.67 -16.68
N GLN A 769 -17.49 3.35 -16.58
CA GLN A 769 -16.38 4.27 -16.91
C GLN A 769 -16.35 4.56 -18.41
#